data_0378806658dd73187eda78ddac867bdb
#
_entry.id   0378806658dd73187eda78ddac867bdb
#
_cell.length_a   1.000
_cell.length_b   1.000
_cell.length_c   1.000
_cell.angle_alpha   90.00
_cell.angle_beta   90.00
_cell.angle_gamma   90.00
#
_symmetry.space_group_name_H-M   'P 1'
#
loop_
_entity.id
_entity.type
_entity.pdbx_description
1 polymer ?
#
loop_
_entity_poly.entity_id
_entity_poly.type
_entity_poly.pdbx_seq_one_letter_code
_entity_poly.pdbx_strand_id
1 'polypeptide(L)'
;EKKIDFTPSDSGLYSFIVYSQKKNETFEHRSNAVDFYFTLPLEKPVFQARNLGNGKVYISWNEVKEAQSYTIRLTDEKGSETIYSDITGTDNTVDGLKTGSKYTIQVEAHRNGGISVSDSIGKTIREEAEREWFFTYFGQSVKKDYNTFEMIDADEFTFKMSSCLFDEKTGTTLEKGGKFTAFHDGISFYYTVVDADEENFTLMATFTIDYINPSADGQEGFGLLVMDSLGEYGVSSVNHYTNSAGIIATKFEETIAGTKYTSKDTLGSRFVTGLTKDTIALGDSGIAQHGKSLSRAFSYDQSSLIKKGDVYRLTLKKDNTGYHTIYEKEIINEEDIREFTLYGPEKLLELDSDHVYAGFACARGCNITVSDVVMTITDPDKDPPPQKEPAQLLPLSVKVDSPSSYTEPLYPFVYCSNADGLLVVSKSNGEKVFEKRVTANEDLNEYLILRKGVNSYSAVFTPDPEYRPFENTVIARWDAELKKYTENYSSISTGFTVIQMSFPGDNGKLYVSKNGNVFGKGTKDSPLDLLSAIQYCKPGQTIVLEGGTYTFSKGLVIERGNNGSILQRKTIQSAVGERAVLDFSYAGGGFVLWGNYWTIENIDICNTDGNVKGLQVAGNRNIIRRVNTYSNGDTGLQISGTSTEPYAKWPKNNLIESCVSYNNCDPAQNNADGFAAKLTCGTGNVFRHCIAYSNIDDGWDLFSKIETGPIGSVLIDRCAAFNNGSLLDGSGNGDGNGFKLGGDGISIKHRIINSYAWNNGAAGLTSNSNPSVIAQGCVLYGNKGVNITMYGKGSVEPDYSVKNCISVEGFESDSLPPSSLAVVENSFIWDGAQSRHKDGSIFSKDDFLSTDMSIIPFIADNGSIDMRGLFQLK
;
A
#
# COMPACT_ATOMS: atom_id res chain seq x y z
N GLU A 1 -11.72 76.25 1.60
CA GLU A 1 -10.65 75.58 0.84
C GLU A 1 -10.97 74.04 0.80
N LYS A 2 -10.92 73.48 -0.43
CA LYS A 2 -10.98 72.07 -0.61
C LYS A 2 -9.55 71.55 -0.71
N LYS A 3 -9.11 70.70 0.18
CA LYS A 3 -7.80 70.07 0.18
C LYS A 3 -7.92 68.68 -0.39
N ILE A 4 -7.02 68.31 -1.28
CA ILE A 4 -6.86 66.97 -1.82
C ILE A 4 -5.43 66.54 -1.46
N ASP A 5 -5.29 65.50 -0.72
CA ASP A 5 -4.00 64.87 -0.45
C ASP A 5 -3.76 63.80 -1.54
N PHE A 6 -2.62 63.91 -2.21
CA PHE A 6 -2.19 62.98 -3.24
C PHE A 6 -0.77 62.49 -2.93
N THR A 7 -0.58 61.18 -2.89
CA THR A 7 0.71 60.52 -2.68
C THR A 7 1.07 59.81 -3.98
N PRO A 8 2.07 60.29 -4.73
CA PRO A 8 2.54 59.60 -5.92
C PRO A 8 3.03 58.17 -5.60
N SER A 9 2.79 57.25 -6.53
CA SER A 9 3.28 55.84 -6.46
C SER A 9 4.69 55.67 -7.06
N ASP A 10 5.16 56.64 -7.83
CA ASP A 10 6.43 56.59 -8.55
C ASP A 10 7.12 57.98 -8.56
N SER A 11 8.44 57.94 -8.66
CA SER A 11 9.19 59.19 -8.90
C SER A 11 8.91 59.74 -10.31
N GLY A 12 8.77 61.06 -10.45
CA GLY A 12 8.50 61.65 -11.74
C GLY A 12 7.95 63.08 -11.67
N LEU A 13 7.76 63.65 -12.83
CA LEU A 13 7.13 64.99 -13.01
C LEU A 13 5.61 64.80 -13.02
N TYR A 14 4.95 65.44 -12.08
CA TYR A 14 3.48 65.43 -11.94
C TYR A 14 2.93 66.77 -12.27
N SER A 15 1.89 66.81 -13.09
CA SER A 15 1.17 68.03 -13.45
C SER A 15 -0.21 68.06 -12.87
N PHE A 16 -0.53 68.98 -11.98
CA PHE A 16 -1.84 69.19 -11.41
C PHE A 16 -2.63 70.20 -12.14
N ILE A 17 -3.83 69.88 -12.56
CA ILE A 17 -4.76 70.77 -13.25
C ILE A 17 -6.12 70.66 -12.52
N VAL A 18 -6.67 71.74 -12.11
CA VAL A 18 -7.99 71.79 -11.48
C VAL A 18 -9.06 72.09 -12.50
N TYR A 19 -10.07 71.28 -12.59
CA TYR A 19 -11.24 71.48 -13.39
C TYR A 19 -12.40 71.94 -12.50
N SER A 20 -13.13 73.00 -12.93
CA SER A 20 -14.37 73.37 -12.29
C SER A 20 -15.51 73.42 -13.29
N GLN A 21 -16.64 72.81 -12.91
CA GLN A 21 -17.83 72.79 -13.74
C GLN A 21 -19.01 73.31 -12.88
N LYS A 22 -19.77 74.26 -13.39
CA LYS A 22 -20.98 74.71 -12.73
C LYS A 22 -22.13 73.75 -13.05
N LYS A 23 -22.95 73.46 -12.09
CA LYS A 23 -24.09 72.57 -12.25
C LYS A 23 -24.99 73.09 -13.37
N ASN A 24 -25.19 72.28 -14.44
CA ASN A 24 -25.96 72.62 -15.66
C ASN A 24 -25.24 73.40 -16.73
N GLU A 25 -23.94 73.55 -16.72
CA GLU A 25 -23.16 74.19 -17.84
C GLU A 25 -22.35 73.08 -18.56
N THR A 26 -22.23 73.20 -19.89
CA THR A 26 -21.48 72.27 -20.72
C THR A 26 -20.00 72.56 -20.81
N PHE A 27 -19.54 73.68 -20.25
CA PHE A 27 -18.15 74.14 -20.31
C PHE A 27 -17.46 73.92 -18.96
N GLU A 28 -16.26 73.37 -19.06
CA GLU A 28 -15.33 73.18 -17.94
C GLU A 28 -14.32 74.37 -17.94
N HIS A 29 -14.10 74.95 -16.75
CA HIS A 29 -13.00 75.87 -16.56
C HIS A 29 -11.78 75.14 -16.04
N ARG A 30 -10.66 75.22 -16.76
CA ARG A 30 -9.39 74.54 -16.45
C ARG A 30 -8.40 75.55 -15.87
N SER A 31 -7.73 75.25 -14.77
CA SER A 31 -6.61 76.02 -14.25
C SER A 31 -5.35 75.88 -15.15
N ASN A 32 -4.37 76.75 -14.95
CA ASN A 32 -3.03 76.43 -15.43
C ASN A 32 -2.53 75.16 -14.75
N ALA A 33 -1.66 74.46 -15.45
CA ALA A 33 -0.96 73.29 -14.84
C ALA A 33 0.06 73.79 -13.82
N VAL A 34 0.17 73.07 -12.71
CA VAL A 34 1.23 73.29 -11.74
C VAL A 34 2.06 71.99 -11.75
N ASP A 35 3.28 72.10 -12.18
CA ASP A 35 4.22 71.02 -12.32
C ASP A 35 5.09 70.90 -11.05
N PHE A 36 5.29 69.72 -10.53
CA PHE A 36 6.28 69.49 -9.51
C PHE A 36 6.92 68.08 -9.70
N TYR A 37 8.19 68.01 -9.41
CA TYR A 37 8.94 66.76 -9.46
C TYR A 37 8.89 66.09 -8.10
N PHE A 38 8.36 64.88 -8.04
CA PHE A 38 8.32 64.05 -6.83
C PHE A 38 9.38 62.97 -6.92
N THR A 39 10.07 62.73 -5.81
CA THR A 39 11.05 61.67 -5.70
C THR A 39 10.68 60.82 -4.53
N LEU A 40 10.36 59.53 -4.79
CA LEU A 40 10.09 58.56 -3.73
C LEU A 40 11.35 58.38 -2.84
N PRO A 41 11.23 58.27 -1.54
CA PRO A 41 12.34 57.86 -0.70
C PRO A 41 12.83 56.48 -1.15
N LEU A 42 14.15 56.23 -1.12
CA LEU A 42 14.69 54.92 -1.32
C LEU A 42 14.26 54.00 -0.16
N GLU A 43 13.82 52.80 -0.49
CA GLU A 43 13.54 51.76 0.49
C GLU A 43 14.85 51.33 1.17
N LYS A 44 14.77 50.82 2.41
CA LYS A 44 15.94 50.30 3.10
C LYS A 44 16.36 48.95 2.45
N PRO A 45 17.68 48.80 2.11
CA PRO A 45 18.19 47.49 1.74
C PRO A 45 17.98 46.47 2.88
N VAL A 46 17.51 45.27 2.54
CA VAL A 46 17.49 44.12 3.44
C VAL A 46 18.55 43.17 2.94
N PHE A 47 19.52 42.81 3.81
CA PHE A 47 20.66 42.03 3.39
C PHE A 47 20.95 40.85 4.32
N GLN A 48 21.77 39.93 3.81
CA GLN A 48 22.31 38.78 4.53
C GLN A 48 23.83 38.78 4.40
N ALA A 49 24.52 38.23 5.40
CA ALA A 49 25.96 38.09 5.41
C ALA A 49 26.34 36.67 5.81
N ARG A 50 27.19 36.00 5.01
CA ARG A 50 27.59 34.60 5.20
C ARG A 50 29.11 34.48 5.14
N ASN A 51 29.73 33.83 6.12
CA ASN A 51 31.16 33.50 6.07
C ASN A 51 31.46 32.51 4.94
N LEU A 52 32.46 32.81 4.13
CA LEU A 52 33.02 31.89 3.13
C LEU A 52 34.28 31.18 3.62
N GLY A 53 34.63 31.37 4.90
CA GLY A 53 35.91 30.92 5.48
C GLY A 53 37.11 31.81 5.13
N ASN A 54 38.22 31.58 5.84
CA ASN A 54 39.50 32.26 5.58
C ASN A 54 39.40 33.79 5.49
N GLY A 55 38.59 34.42 6.36
CA GLY A 55 38.42 35.87 6.42
C GLY A 55 37.61 36.48 5.28
N LYS A 56 36.78 35.73 4.61
CA LYS A 56 35.86 36.16 3.54
C LYS A 56 34.42 36.10 3.96
N VAL A 57 33.63 37.11 3.59
CA VAL A 57 32.19 37.16 3.82
C VAL A 57 31.47 37.54 2.52
N TYR A 58 30.50 36.75 2.16
CA TYR A 58 29.56 37.05 1.09
C TYR A 58 28.37 37.80 1.66
N ILE A 59 28.02 38.93 1.02
CA ILE A 59 26.94 39.80 1.43
C ILE A 59 26.00 40.00 0.24
N SER A 60 24.73 39.70 0.39
CA SER A 60 23.72 39.86 -0.65
C SER A 60 22.51 40.63 -0.12
N TRP A 61 21.83 41.41 -0.96
CA TRP A 61 20.68 42.24 -0.59
C TRP A 61 19.62 42.28 -1.69
N ASN A 62 18.40 42.71 -1.33
CA ASN A 62 17.34 42.94 -2.29
C ASN A 62 17.63 44.15 -3.16
N GLU A 63 17.20 44.07 -4.41
CA GLU A 63 17.20 45.26 -5.30
C GLU A 63 16.32 46.36 -4.70
N VAL A 64 16.87 47.55 -4.56
CA VAL A 64 16.15 48.77 -4.12
C VAL A 64 15.75 49.58 -5.34
N LYS A 65 14.46 49.76 -5.53
CA LYS A 65 13.92 50.51 -6.69
C LYS A 65 14.54 51.90 -6.75
N GLU A 66 15.02 52.30 -7.93
CA GLU A 66 15.70 53.57 -8.23
C GLU A 66 17.11 53.74 -7.61
N ALA A 67 17.65 52.75 -6.92
CA ALA A 67 19.06 52.77 -6.53
C ALA A 67 19.95 52.70 -7.78
N GLN A 68 21.04 53.46 -7.80
CA GLN A 68 22.02 53.48 -8.87
C GLN A 68 23.30 52.69 -8.50
N SER A 69 23.61 52.66 -7.23
CA SER A 69 24.71 51.89 -6.68
C SER A 69 24.50 51.61 -5.21
N TYR A 70 25.32 50.74 -4.67
CA TYR A 70 25.33 50.35 -3.25
C TYR A 70 26.72 50.53 -2.65
N THR A 71 26.76 50.71 -1.32
CA THR A 71 27.96 50.72 -0.51
C THR A 71 27.82 49.73 0.65
N ILE A 72 28.83 48.92 0.88
CA ILE A 72 28.94 48.07 2.09
C ILE A 72 29.87 48.77 3.06
N ARG A 73 29.40 48.93 4.29
CA ARG A 73 30.19 49.47 5.41
C ARG A 73 30.38 48.38 6.45
N LEU A 74 31.65 48.06 6.82
CA LEU A 74 32.00 47.18 7.90
C LEU A 74 32.72 47.97 8.98
N THR A 75 32.27 47.87 10.22
CA THR A 75 32.88 48.53 11.37
C THR A 75 33.38 47.44 12.33
N ASP A 76 34.63 47.42 12.66
CA ASP A 76 35.21 46.50 13.62
C ASP A 76 34.89 46.90 15.07
N GLU A 77 35.22 46.04 16.06
CA GLU A 77 34.98 46.26 17.48
C GLU A 77 35.73 47.52 18.04
N LYS A 78 36.70 48.05 17.30
CA LYS A 78 37.45 49.27 17.67
C LYS A 78 36.90 50.51 17.02
N GLY A 79 35.86 50.39 16.18
CA GLY A 79 35.27 51.50 15.43
C GLY A 79 36.00 51.82 14.13
N SER A 80 36.92 50.97 13.66
CA SER A 80 37.55 51.16 12.34
C SER A 80 36.60 50.72 11.25
N GLU A 81 36.45 51.58 10.22
CA GLU A 81 35.56 51.31 9.09
C GLU A 81 36.32 50.82 7.85
N THR A 82 35.77 49.81 7.19
CA THR A 82 36.15 49.37 5.85
C THR A 82 34.96 49.56 4.94
N ILE A 83 35.13 50.24 3.81
CA ILE A 83 34.07 50.67 2.93
C ILE A 83 34.31 50.13 1.52
N TYR A 84 33.26 49.50 0.94
CA TYR A 84 33.24 49.04 -0.45
C TYR A 84 32.13 49.82 -1.16
N SER A 85 32.47 50.76 -2.02
CA SER A 85 31.53 51.63 -2.68
C SER A 85 31.36 51.29 -4.17
N ASP A 86 30.38 51.98 -4.80
CA ASP A 86 30.08 51.89 -6.23
C ASP A 86 29.71 50.50 -6.74
N ILE A 87 29.10 49.69 -5.89
CA ILE A 87 28.62 48.34 -6.24
C ILE A 87 27.32 48.52 -7.05
N THR A 88 27.26 47.95 -8.25
CA THR A 88 26.10 48.05 -9.14
C THR A 88 25.21 46.76 -9.10
N GLY A 89 25.74 45.69 -8.55
CA GLY A 89 24.99 44.45 -8.29
C GLY A 89 24.25 44.47 -6.95
N THR A 90 23.60 43.38 -6.63
CA THR A 90 22.89 43.14 -5.36
C THR A 90 23.63 42.19 -4.43
N ASP A 91 24.92 41.96 -4.69
CA ASP A 91 25.82 41.14 -3.90
C ASP A 91 27.26 41.57 -3.99
N ASN A 92 28.05 41.18 -3.01
CA ASN A 92 29.51 41.35 -3.06
C ASN A 92 30.20 40.39 -2.06
N THR A 93 31.42 39.98 -2.39
CA THR A 93 32.29 39.26 -1.45
C THR A 93 33.37 40.21 -0.91
N VAL A 94 33.42 40.35 0.40
CA VAL A 94 34.48 41.10 1.09
C VAL A 94 35.51 40.10 1.63
N ASP A 95 36.79 40.45 1.56
CA ASP A 95 37.91 39.61 2.01
C ASP A 95 38.89 40.37 2.90
N GLY A 96 39.86 39.62 3.44
CA GLY A 96 40.91 40.16 4.31
C GLY A 96 40.40 40.53 5.72
N LEU A 97 39.22 40.03 6.12
CA LEU A 97 38.69 40.24 7.45
C LEU A 97 39.38 39.32 8.47
N LYS A 98 39.51 39.79 9.69
CA LYS A 98 40.22 39.06 10.73
C LYS A 98 39.34 38.00 11.35
N THR A 99 39.71 36.73 11.19
CA THR A 99 39.05 35.60 11.84
C THR A 99 38.98 35.75 13.36
N GLY A 100 37.82 35.43 13.96
CA GLY A 100 37.55 35.60 15.38
C GLY A 100 37.16 37.01 15.81
N SER A 101 37.16 38.00 14.90
CA SER A 101 36.67 39.38 15.18
C SER A 101 35.26 39.57 14.72
N LYS A 102 34.48 40.37 15.45
CA LYS A 102 33.09 40.75 15.11
C LYS A 102 33.11 42.08 14.32
N TYR A 103 32.36 42.10 13.23
CA TYR A 103 32.13 43.33 12.44
C TYR A 103 30.63 43.64 12.45
N THR A 104 30.35 44.95 12.52
CA THR A 104 28.99 45.47 12.24
C THR A 104 28.91 45.77 10.76
N ILE A 105 27.96 45.22 10.06
CA ILE A 105 27.77 45.33 8.61
C ILE A 105 26.51 46.16 8.34
N GLN A 106 26.59 47.09 7.38
CA GLN A 106 25.47 47.84 6.81
C GLN A 106 25.60 47.91 5.30
N VAL A 107 24.46 47.99 4.61
CA VAL A 107 24.35 48.21 3.18
C VAL A 107 23.62 49.49 2.94
N GLU A 108 24.18 50.37 2.13
CA GLU A 108 23.60 51.65 1.73
C GLU A 108 23.20 51.61 0.26
N ALA A 109 21.99 52.02 -0.05
CA ALA A 109 21.51 52.25 -1.43
C ALA A 109 21.61 53.72 -1.79
N HIS A 110 22.20 54.04 -2.95
CA HIS A 110 22.51 55.40 -3.39
C HIS A 110 21.81 55.73 -4.69
N ARG A 111 21.36 56.98 -4.80
CA ARG A 111 21.02 57.66 -6.05
C ARG A 111 21.36 59.15 -5.93
N ASN A 112 21.32 59.87 -7.05
CA ASN A 112 21.53 61.31 -7.03
C ASN A 112 20.59 62.02 -6.05
N GLY A 113 21.17 62.57 -4.96
CA GLY A 113 20.42 63.35 -3.95
C GLY A 113 19.72 62.49 -2.87
N GLY A 114 19.98 61.19 -2.78
CA GLY A 114 19.37 60.31 -1.73
C GLY A 114 20.20 59.09 -1.38
N ILE A 115 20.19 58.75 -0.09
CA ILE A 115 20.80 57.57 0.47
C ILE A 115 19.77 56.89 1.39
N SER A 116 19.67 55.59 1.33
CA SER A 116 18.95 54.79 2.31
C SER A 116 19.86 53.73 2.90
N VAL A 117 19.85 53.57 4.23
CA VAL A 117 20.78 52.69 4.96
C VAL A 117 20.00 51.54 5.58
N SER A 118 20.49 50.34 5.41
CA SER A 118 19.93 49.14 6.07
C SER A 118 20.02 49.22 7.58
N ASP A 119 19.29 48.34 8.24
CA ASP A 119 19.60 48.02 9.64
C ASP A 119 20.99 47.34 9.71
N SER A 120 21.65 47.39 10.85
CA SER A 120 22.98 46.82 11.04
C SER A 120 22.90 45.35 11.48
N ILE A 121 23.78 44.52 10.95
CA ILE A 121 23.96 43.12 11.39
C ILE A 121 25.36 42.98 11.95
N GLY A 122 25.46 42.37 13.15
CA GLY A 122 26.73 41.92 13.71
C GLY A 122 27.13 40.57 13.11
N LYS A 123 28.40 40.43 12.67
CA LYS A 123 28.90 39.19 12.11
C LYS A 123 30.30 38.85 12.64
N THR A 124 30.41 37.69 13.30
CA THR A 124 31.70 37.15 13.69
C THR A 124 32.37 36.42 12.53
N ILE A 125 33.59 36.74 12.20
CA ILE A 125 34.30 36.13 11.08
C ILE A 125 34.82 34.76 11.51
N ARG A 126 34.48 33.72 10.75
CA ARG A 126 34.81 32.33 11.04
C ARG A 126 35.93 31.83 10.09
N GLU A 127 36.70 30.85 10.57
CA GLU A 127 37.73 30.16 9.77
C GLU A 127 37.06 29.31 8.68
N GLU A 128 35.96 28.66 9.03
CA GLU A 128 35.21 27.77 8.14
C GLU A 128 34.11 28.50 7.43
N ALA A 129 33.77 28.03 6.23
CA ALA A 129 32.62 28.54 5.49
C ALA A 129 31.29 28.16 6.18
N GLU A 130 30.38 29.11 6.25
CA GLU A 130 29.03 28.86 6.71
C GLU A 130 28.20 28.27 5.55
N ARG A 131 27.33 27.35 5.90
CA ARG A 131 26.38 26.75 4.97
C ARG A 131 25.34 27.78 4.52
N GLU A 132 24.90 27.64 3.28
CA GLU A 132 23.87 28.53 2.72
C GLU A 132 22.46 28.06 3.11
N TRP A 133 21.59 29.00 3.51
CA TRP A 133 20.24 28.73 3.93
C TRP A 133 19.24 29.60 3.15
N PHE A 134 18.09 29.00 2.80
CA PHE A 134 17.07 29.61 1.97
C PHE A 134 15.71 29.56 2.65
N PHE A 135 14.94 30.63 2.53
CA PHE A 135 13.54 30.64 2.96
C PHE A 135 12.61 30.47 1.76
N THR A 136 11.63 29.60 1.91
CA THR A 136 10.52 29.43 0.96
C THR A 136 9.22 29.14 1.69
N TYR A 137 8.10 29.32 1.01
CA TYR A 137 6.80 28.85 1.42
C TYR A 137 6.04 28.37 0.18
N PHE A 138 5.42 27.21 0.26
CA PHE A 138 4.75 26.58 -0.88
C PHE A 138 3.70 25.56 -0.42
N GLY A 139 2.90 25.09 -1.37
CA GLY A 139 1.89 24.08 -1.16
C GLY A 139 0.54 24.63 -0.69
N GLN A 140 -0.40 23.75 -0.43
CA GLN A 140 -1.80 24.12 -0.23
C GLN A 140 -2.01 25.08 0.94
N SER A 141 -2.75 26.16 0.69
CA SER A 141 -3.20 27.16 1.68
C SER A 141 -2.11 28.07 2.25
N VAL A 142 -0.88 28.10 1.71
CA VAL A 142 0.12 29.09 2.12
C VAL A 142 -0.26 30.49 1.64
N LYS A 143 0.17 31.53 2.37
CA LYS A 143 -0.10 32.93 2.06
C LYS A 143 1.08 33.81 2.45
N LYS A 144 1.44 34.74 1.58
CA LYS A 144 2.58 35.65 1.73
C LYS A 144 2.63 36.35 3.09
N ASP A 145 1.48 36.81 3.59
CA ASP A 145 1.43 37.64 4.80
C ASP A 145 1.42 36.81 6.10
N TYR A 146 1.26 35.50 6.01
CA TYR A 146 1.15 34.59 7.14
C TYR A 146 2.31 33.61 7.24
N ASN A 147 2.84 33.19 6.07
CA ASN A 147 3.99 32.31 6.00
C ASN A 147 5.26 33.16 5.87
N THR A 148 5.83 33.58 7.01
CA THR A 148 6.92 34.53 7.07
C THR A 148 8.14 33.99 7.81
N PHE A 149 9.27 34.66 7.60
CA PHE A 149 10.56 34.39 8.21
C PHE A 149 11.19 35.71 8.66
N GLU A 150 11.83 35.72 9.83
CA GLU A 150 12.56 36.85 10.36
C GLU A 150 13.84 36.36 11.04
N MET A 151 15.00 36.80 10.56
CA MET A 151 16.28 36.58 11.23
C MET A 151 16.38 37.53 12.42
N ILE A 152 16.51 36.98 13.62
CA ILE A 152 16.63 37.76 14.87
C ILE A 152 18.10 38.04 15.19
N ASP A 153 18.93 37.03 15.12
CA ASP A 153 20.38 37.12 15.31
C ASP A 153 21.11 36.21 14.33
N ALA A 154 21.84 36.79 13.41
CA ALA A 154 22.57 36.06 12.39
C ALA A 154 23.83 35.38 12.92
N ASP A 155 24.46 35.90 14.00
CA ASP A 155 25.61 35.30 14.64
C ASP A 155 25.26 34.08 15.48
N GLU A 156 24.16 34.18 16.24
CA GLU A 156 23.62 33.09 17.07
C GLU A 156 22.67 32.18 16.27
N PHE A 157 22.47 32.47 14.98
CA PHE A 157 21.55 31.75 14.09
C PHE A 157 20.16 31.58 14.69
N THR A 158 19.65 32.65 15.28
CA THR A 158 18.31 32.70 15.89
C THR A 158 17.32 33.38 14.98
N PHE A 159 16.19 32.77 14.74
CA PHE A 159 15.16 33.27 13.80
C PHE A 159 13.74 32.89 14.24
N LYS A 160 12.78 33.60 13.65
CA LYS A 160 11.36 33.30 13.78
C LYS A 160 10.77 32.80 12.49
N MET A 161 9.84 31.86 12.61
CA MET A 161 8.99 31.43 11.50
C MET A 161 7.52 31.52 11.94
N SER A 162 6.70 32.00 11.02
CA SER A 162 5.27 32.14 11.25
C SER A 162 4.47 31.44 10.17
N SER A 163 3.30 30.97 10.54
CA SER A 163 2.30 30.39 9.65
C SER A 163 0.87 30.86 9.95
N CYS A 164 0.71 31.91 10.78
CA CYS A 164 -0.58 32.49 11.06
C CYS A 164 -0.46 33.95 11.56
N LEU A 165 -1.58 34.67 11.46
CA LEU A 165 -1.82 35.89 12.24
C LEU A 165 -2.70 35.55 13.43
N PHE A 166 -2.39 36.10 14.58
CA PHE A 166 -3.21 35.97 15.79
C PHE A 166 -3.34 37.32 16.53
N ASP A 167 -4.43 37.48 17.25
CA ASP A 167 -4.65 38.64 18.11
C ASP A 167 -3.94 38.41 19.45
N GLU A 168 -2.90 39.16 19.74
CA GLU A 168 -2.15 39.06 20.98
C GLU A 168 -2.98 39.31 22.24
N LYS A 169 -4.05 40.15 22.15
CA LYS A 169 -4.89 40.49 23.30
C LYS A 169 -5.89 39.40 23.65
N THR A 170 -6.44 38.73 22.64
CA THR A 170 -7.45 37.69 22.82
C THR A 170 -6.84 36.28 22.74
N GLY A 171 -5.65 36.13 22.18
CA GLY A 171 -4.99 34.83 21.93
C GLY A 171 -5.69 34.01 20.86
N THR A 172 -6.53 34.63 20.01
CA THR A 172 -7.27 33.93 18.97
C THR A 172 -6.56 33.99 17.64
N THR A 173 -6.57 32.88 16.89
CA THR A 173 -6.08 32.85 15.50
C THR A 173 -7.02 33.65 14.61
N LEU A 174 -6.49 34.65 13.92
CA LEU A 174 -7.23 35.47 12.96
C LEU A 174 -7.21 34.81 11.58
N GLU A 175 -6.04 34.37 11.13
CA GLU A 175 -5.82 33.78 9.81
C GLU A 175 -4.75 32.69 9.88
N LYS A 176 -4.87 31.65 9.02
CA LYS A 176 -3.98 30.49 8.98
C LYS A 176 -3.35 30.33 7.59
N GLY A 177 -2.07 30.00 7.53
CA GLY A 177 -1.29 29.74 6.30
C GLY A 177 -0.71 28.33 6.27
N GLY A 178 -1.02 27.59 5.21
CA GLY A 178 -0.50 26.22 5.01
C GLY A 178 -1.21 25.15 5.80
N LYS A 179 -0.66 23.93 5.79
CA LYS A 179 -1.09 22.78 6.58
C LYS A 179 -0.14 21.58 6.41
N PHE A 180 -0.06 20.75 7.43
CA PHE A 180 0.49 19.38 7.31
C PHE A 180 -0.62 18.40 6.98
N THR A 181 -0.34 17.43 6.07
CA THR A 181 -1.25 16.31 5.76
C THR A 181 -0.49 14.99 5.68
N ALA A 182 -1.17 13.91 5.28
CA ALA A 182 -0.52 12.60 5.17
C ALA A 182 0.54 12.55 4.05
N PHE A 183 0.29 13.21 2.91
CA PHE A 183 1.13 13.07 1.71
C PHE A 183 1.56 14.39 1.06
N HIS A 184 0.95 15.52 1.41
CA HIS A 184 1.31 16.82 0.87
C HIS A 184 1.25 17.88 1.95
N ASP A 185 2.14 18.85 1.85
CA ASP A 185 2.27 19.92 2.83
C ASP A 185 2.14 21.30 2.19
N GLY A 186 1.59 22.23 2.96
CA GLY A 186 1.71 23.65 2.71
C GLY A 186 2.43 24.27 3.90
N ILE A 187 3.67 24.72 3.72
CA ILE A 187 4.58 25.07 4.82
C ILE A 187 5.37 26.35 4.54
N SER A 188 5.78 27.02 5.60
CA SER A 188 6.99 27.86 5.61
C SER A 188 8.18 26.93 5.84
N PHE A 189 9.23 27.05 5.03
CA PHE A 189 10.39 26.18 5.08
C PHE A 189 11.68 26.97 4.98
N TYR A 190 12.52 26.91 6.00
CA TYR A 190 13.87 27.48 6.02
C TYR A 190 14.88 26.32 5.99
N TYR A 191 15.59 26.19 4.87
CA TYR A 191 16.30 24.95 4.54
C TYR A 191 17.69 25.21 3.97
N THR A 192 18.50 24.17 3.97
CA THR A 192 19.75 24.08 3.21
C THR A 192 19.69 22.89 2.26
N VAL A 193 20.49 22.94 1.20
CA VAL A 193 20.67 21.85 0.24
C VAL A 193 21.77 20.93 0.76
N VAL A 194 21.51 19.63 0.74
CA VAL A 194 22.45 18.58 1.12
C VAL A 194 22.70 17.71 -0.11
N ASP A 195 23.94 17.57 -0.52
CA ASP A 195 24.37 16.60 -1.52
C ASP A 195 24.19 15.18 -0.95
N ALA A 196 23.37 14.38 -1.62
CA ALA A 196 22.96 13.10 -1.07
C ALA A 196 24.07 12.04 -1.07
N ASP A 197 25.01 12.14 -2.01
CA ASP A 197 26.11 11.19 -2.18
C ASP A 197 27.34 11.57 -1.36
N GLU A 198 27.59 12.89 -1.20
CA GLU A 198 28.81 13.40 -0.57
C GLU A 198 28.60 13.79 0.90
N GLU A 199 27.34 13.93 1.36
CA GLU A 199 27.05 14.48 2.69
C GLU A 199 26.07 13.63 3.49
N ASN A 200 26.50 13.18 4.66
CA ASN A 200 25.63 12.85 5.78
C ASN A 200 25.54 14.06 6.72
N PHE A 201 24.47 14.18 7.48
CA PHE A 201 24.29 15.32 8.37
C PHE A 201 23.60 14.98 9.70
N THR A 202 23.87 15.82 10.70
CA THR A 202 23.05 15.91 11.92
C THR A 202 22.60 17.36 12.09
N LEU A 203 21.30 17.61 12.03
CA LEU A 203 20.68 18.90 12.27
C LEU A 203 19.95 18.88 13.60
N MET A 204 20.34 19.75 14.52
CA MET A 204 19.79 19.89 15.87
C MET A 204 19.41 21.34 16.11
N ALA A 205 18.26 21.56 16.77
CA ALA A 205 17.83 22.89 17.14
C ALA A 205 16.88 22.90 18.33
N THR A 206 16.78 24.06 18.96
CA THR A 206 15.83 24.37 20.04
C THR A 206 14.64 25.16 19.45
N PHE A 207 13.43 24.68 19.69
CA PHE A 207 12.19 25.31 19.25
C PHE A 207 11.46 25.88 20.47
N THR A 208 11.23 27.19 20.48
CA THR A 208 10.34 27.86 21.44
C THR A 208 9.01 28.15 20.75
N ILE A 209 7.91 27.78 21.38
CA ILE A 209 6.57 27.95 20.82
C ILE A 209 6.04 29.34 21.17
N ASP A 210 6.08 30.26 20.24
CA ASP A 210 5.55 31.60 20.40
C ASP A 210 4.02 31.63 20.39
N TYR A 211 3.45 30.79 19.51
CA TYR A 211 2.01 30.59 19.39
C TYR A 211 1.70 29.23 18.78
N ILE A 212 0.68 28.55 19.30
CA ILE A 212 -0.01 27.43 18.65
C ILE A 212 -1.51 27.59 18.83
N ASN A 213 -2.30 27.32 17.80
CA ASN A 213 -3.73 27.48 17.82
C ASN A 213 -4.38 26.62 18.93
N PRO A 214 -5.04 27.22 19.94
CA PRO A 214 -5.62 26.45 21.04
C PRO A 214 -6.80 25.57 20.63
N SER A 215 -7.36 25.81 19.42
CA SER A 215 -8.41 24.98 18.82
C SER A 215 -7.90 24.31 17.55
N ALA A 216 -6.76 23.66 17.66
CA ALA A 216 -6.10 23.00 16.54
C ALA A 216 -7.00 21.95 15.87
N ASP A 217 -6.94 21.88 14.53
CA ASP A 217 -7.67 20.88 13.74
C ASP A 217 -6.80 19.66 13.39
N GLY A 218 -5.51 19.68 13.82
CA GLY A 218 -4.57 18.60 13.62
C GLY A 218 -3.77 18.71 12.33
N GLN A 219 -3.77 19.88 11.70
CA GLN A 219 -2.93 20.20 10.54
C GLN A 219 -1.91 21.31 10.85
N GLU A 220 -1.96 21.84 12.05
CA GLU A 220 -0.99 22.76 12.61
C GLU A 220 0.29 21.99 12.94
N GLY A 221 1.44 22.68 12.88
CA GLY A 221 2.66 22.07 13.35
C GLY A 221 3.95 22.81 12.99
N PHE A 222 5.03 22.28 13.54
CA PHE A 222 6.41 22.74 13.32
C PHE A 222 7.37 21.57 13.49
N GLY A 223 8.60 21.75 13.05
CA GLY A 223 9.68 20.83 13.38
C GLY A 223 10.81 20.80 12.37
N LEU A 224 11.65 19.78 12.47
CA LEU A 224 12.71 19.49 11.52
C LEU A 224 12.19 18.56 10.42
N LEU A 225 12.51 18.89 9.18
CA LEU A 225 12.03 18.16 8.01
C LEU A 225 13.14 18.07 6.96
N VAL A 226 13.27 16.92 6.32
CA VAL A 226 14.04 16.72 5.10
C VAL A 226 13.13 16.17 4.02
N MET A 227 13.30 16.63 2.79
CA MET A 227 12.47 16.24 1.65
C MET A 227 13.29 16.16 0.37
N ASP A 228 12.83 15.38 -0.61
CA ASP A 228 13.47 15.17 -1.91
C ASP A 228 12.95 16.09 -3.02
N SER A 229 12.06 17.04 -2.72
CA SER A 229 11.69 18.09 -3.66
C SER A 229 11.08 19.31 -2.98
N LEU A 230 11.19 20.46 -3.62
CA LEU A 230 10.62 21.72 -3.17
C LEU A 230 9.45 22.14 -4.06
N GLY A 231 8.43 22.74 -3.45
CA GLY A 231 7.36 23.38 -4.17
C GLY A 231 7.79 24.77 -4.71
N GLU A 232 7.07 25.26 -5.69
CA GLU A 232 7.31 26.60 -6.26
C GLU A 232 6.98 27.70 -5.23
N TYR A 233 7.91 28.65 -5.06
CA TYR A 233 7.80 29.73 -4.09
C TYR A 233 6.47 30.49 -4.21
N GLY A 234 5.74 30.59 -3.11
CA GLY A 234 4.49 31.34 -3.02
C GLY A 234 3.27 30.71 -3.68
N VAL A 235 3.42 29.58 -4.36
CA VAL A 235 2.30 28.89 -5.02
C VAL A 235 1.48 28.12 -4.00
N SER A 236 0.21 28.49 -3.89
CA SER A 236 -0.75 27.97 -2.89
C SER A 236 -1.90 27.14 -3.46
N SER A 237 -2.03 27.12 -4.79
CA SER A 237 -3.17 26.51 -5.49
C SER A 237 -2.98 25.04 -5.81
N VAL A 238 -1.78 24.48 -5.60
CA VAL A 238 -1.41 23.12 -5.96
C VAL A 238 -0.89 22.39 -4.74
N ASN A 239 -1.30 21.13 -4.56
CA ASN A 239 -0.71 20.24 -3.59
C ASN A 239 0.74 19.95 -3.98
N HIS A 240 1.66 20.08 -3.04
CA HIS A 240 3.04 19.68 -3.24
C HIS A 240 3.27 18.33 -2.59
N TYR A 241 3.56 17.32 -3.41
CA TYR A 241 3.86 15.96 -2.98
C TYR A 241 5.36 15.74 -3.00
N THR A 242 5.91 15.19 -1.91
CA THR A 242 7.34 14.92 -1.75
C THR A 242 7.56 13.76 -0.80
N ASN A 243 8.61 12.96 -1.04
CA ASN A 243 9.08 12.05 -0.02
C ASN A 243 9.78 12.84 1.07
N SER A 244 9.60 12.46 2.31
CA SER A 244 10.10 13.24 3.43
C SER A 244 10.33 12.40 4.68
N ALA A 245 11.25 12.85 5.52
CA ALA A 245 11.45 12.34 6.86
C ALA A 245 11.52 13.53 7.83
N GLY A 246 10.81 13.46 8.94
CA GLY A 246 10.82 14.58 9.87
C GLY A 246 10.39 14.22 11.28
N ILE A 247 10.89 15.02 12.22
CA ILE A 247 10.37 15.08 13.57
C ILE A 247 9.53 16.35 13.66
N ILE A 248 8.23 16.18 13.74
CA ILE A 248 7.28 17.28 13.65
C ILE A 248 6.19 17.16 14.72
N ALA A 249 5.61 18.30 15.07
CA ALA A 249 4.40 18.37 15.85
C ALA A 249 3.20 18.46 14.92
N THR A 250 2.23 17.58 15.06
CA THR A 250 0.97 17.62 14.30
C THR A 250 -0.04 16.64 14.93
N LYS A 251 -1.04 16.24 14.18
CA LYS A 251 -1.96 15.17 14.55
C LYS A 251 -1.38 13.81 14.19
N PHE A 252 -1.43 12.89 15.15
CA PHE A 252 -1.10 11.49 14.93
C PHE A 252 -2.33 10.62 15.24
N GLU A 253 -2.57 9.62 14.42
CA GLU A 253 -3.59 8.59 14.65
C GLU A 253 -2.94 7.21 14.55
N GLU A 254 -3.19 6.36 15.53
CA GLU A 254 -2.69 4.98 15.53
C GLU A 254 -3.74 4.06 16.15
N THR A 255 -3.82 2.83 15.63
CA THR A 255 -4.69 1.80 16.19
C THR A 255 -3.83 0.76 16.89
N ILE A 256 -3.94 0.66 18.21
CA ILE A 256 -3.19 -0.29 19.03
C ILE A 256 -4.19 -1.30 19.61
N ALA A 257 -3.96 -2.58 19.34
CA ALA A 257 -4.82 -3.69 19.80
C ALA A 257 -6.33 -3.48 19.53
N GLY A 258 -6.66 -2.88 18.38
CA GLY A 258 -8.05 -2.57 17.99
C GLY A 258 -8.60 -1.26 18.58
N THR A 259 -7.86 -0.56 19.43
CA THR A 259 -8.26 0.75 19.99
C THR A 259 -7.59 1.86 19.17
N LYS A 260 -8.40 2.78 18.64
CA LYS A 260 -7.90 3.96 17.92
C LYS A 260 -7.48 5.04 18.93
N TYR A 261 -6.22 5.42 18.87
CA TYR A 261 -5.66 6.56 19.59
C TYR A 261 -5.51 7.73 18.64
N THR A 262 -5.90 8.90 19.07
CA THR A 262 -5.73 10.15 18.33
C THR A 262 -5.05 11.15 19.25
N SER A 263 -3.95 11.71 18.79
CA SER A 263 -3.20 12.76 19.49
C SER A 263 -3.09 13.96 18.57
N LYS A 264 -3.37 15.16 19.07
CA LYS A 264 -3.18 16.42 18.36
C LYS A 264 -2.12 17.23 19.07
N ASP A 265 -1.38 18.05 18.31
CA ASP A 265 -0.37 18.94 18.86
C ASP A 265 0.64 18.24 19.78
N THR A 266 1.12 17.08 19.33
CA THR A 266 2.20 16.32 19.97
C THR A 266 3.35 16.16 18.98
N LEU A 267 4.55 15.89 19.50
CA LEU A 267 5.70 15.54 18.68
C LEU A 267 5.63 14.08 18.24
N GLY A 268 6.16 13.83 17.05
CA GLY A 268 6.32 12.50 16.52
C GLY A 268 7.19 12.48 15.27
N SER A 269 7.45 11.28 14.78
CA SER A 269 8.12 11.05 13.51
C SER A 269 7.10 10.90 12.40
N ARG A 270 7.39 11.48 11.24
CA ARG A 270 6.61 11.29 10.03
C ARG A 270 7.55 10.96 8.87
N PHE A 271 7.24 9.88 8.17
CA PHE A 271 7.93 9.44 6.97
C PHE A 271 6.94 9.32 5.81
N VAL A 272 7.27 9.93 4.68
CA VAL A 272 6.51 9.80 3.42
C VAL A 272 7.47 9.24 2.38
N THR A 273 7.10 8.15 1.72
CA THR A 273 7.93 7.46 0.74
C THR A 273 7.10 6.89 -0.42
N GLY A 274 7.76 6.44 -1.49
CA GLY A 274 7.11 5.78 -2.61
C GLY A 274 6.47 6.73 -3.63
N LEU A 275 6.75 8.02 -3.53
CA LEU A 275 6.30 9.03 -4.50
C LEU A 275 7.37 9.22 -5.55
N THR A 276 7.05 8.86 -6.78
CA THR A 276 7.85 9.12 -7.99
C THR A 276 7.15 10.15 -8.87
N LYS A 277 7.84 10.67 -9.88
CA LYS A 277 7.22 11.58 -10.87
C LYS A 277 5.99 10.94 -11.51
N ASP A 278 6.07 9.64 -11.82
CA ASP A 278 4.96 8.89 -12.42
C ASP A 278 3.80 8.71 -11.44
N THR A 279 4.09 8.37 -10.18
CA THR A 279 3.08 8.26 -9.11
C THR A 279 2.30 9.55 -8.94
N ILE A 280 3.00 10.69 -8.89
CA ILE A 280 2.38 12.02 -8.76
C ILE A 280 1.55 12.37 -9.99
N ALA A 281 1.99 12.01 -11.18
CA ALA A 281 1.26 12.25 -12.43
C ALA A 281 -0.09 11.49 -12.50
N LEU A 282 -0.24 10.38 -11.76
CA LEU A 282 -1.51 9.64 -11.62
C LEU A 282 -2.51 10.31 -10.66
N GLY A 283 -2.12 11.40 -9.98
CA GLY A 283 -2.96 12.11 -9.03
C GLY A 283 -3.29 11.31 -7.77
N ASP A 284 -4.46 11.60 -7.15
CA ASP A 284 -4.85 10.99 -5.87
C ASP A 284 -4.87 9.46 -5.89
N SER A 285 -5.22 8.85 -7.02
CA SER A 285 -5.21 7.39 -7.16
C SER A 285 -3.81 6.80 -7.12
N GLY A 286 -2.83 7.43 -7.77
CA GLY A 286 -1.43 7.03 -7.71
C GLY A 286 -0.82 7.19 -6.31
N ILE A 287 -1.13 8.33 -5.66
CA ILE A 287 -0.71 8.57 -4.27
C ILE A 287 -1.28 7.51 -3.32
N ALA A 288 -2.58 7.20 -3.42
CA ALA A 288 -3.21 6.19 -2.58
C ALA A 288 -2.65 4.77 -2.81
N GLN A 289 -2.22 4.47 -4.02
CA GLN A 289 -1.72 3.15 -4.42
C GLN A 289 -0.24 2.93 -4.06
N HIS A 290 0.60 3.94 -4.25
CA HIS A 290 2.06 3.80 -4.16
C HIS A 290 2.68 4.57 -3.00
N GLY A 291 2.07 5.69 -2.60
CA GLY A 291 2.54 6.48 -1.49
C GLY A 291 2.37 5.76 -0.15
N LYS A 292 3.36 5.88 0.70
CA LYS A 292 3.33 5.36 2.07
C LYS A 292 3.58 6.51 3.03
N SER A 293 2.65 6.70 3.96
CA SER A 293 2.81 7.66 5.06
C SER A 293 2.83 6.90 6.37
N LEU A 294 3.94 6.98 7.07
CA LEU A 294 4.13 6.40 8.39
C LEU A 294 4.31 7.52 9.41
N SER A 295 3.48 7.52 10.44
CA SER A 295 3.57 8.49 11.52
C SER A 295 3.56 7.77 12.87
N ARG A 296 4.43 8.22 13.78
CA ARG A 296 4.57 7.68 15.13
C ARG A 296 4.65 8.81 16.13
N ALA A 297 3.66 8.93 17.01
CA ALA A 297 3.73 9.87 18.13
C ALA A 297 4.74 9.38 19.18
N PHE A 298 5.49 10.32 19.79
CA PHE A 298 6.35 9.97 20.92
C PHE A 298 5.53 9.76 22.20
N SER A 299 4.36 10.38 22.31
CA SER A 299 3.44 10.18 23.41
C SER A 299 1.98 10.43 22.98
N TYR A 300 1.06 9.65 23.52
CA TYR A 300 -0.39 9.84 23.39
C TYR A 300 -1.02 10.44 24.65
N ASP A 301 -0.20 10.91 25.58
CA ASP A 301 -0.67 11.52 26.84
C ASP A 301 -1.13 12.96 26.60
N GLN A 302 -2.25 13.33 27.21
CA GLN A 302 -2.77 14.71 27.21
C GLN A 302 -1.79 15.70 27.84
N SER A 303 -0.92 15.25 28.73
CA SER A 303 0.13 16.08 29.34
C SER A 303 1.24 16.47 28.38
N SER A 304 1.36 15.77 27.25
CA SER A 304 2.37 16.03 26.22
C SER A 304 1.88 16.97 25.09
N LEU A 305 0.67 17.53 25.21
CA LEU A 305 0.20 18.53 24.25
C LEU A 305 1.03 19.80 24.30
N ILE A 306 1.42 20.26 23.12
CA ILE A 306 2.29 21.43 22.95
C ILE A 306 1.53 22.72 23.24
N LYS A 307 2.15 23.64 23.97
CA LYS A 307 1.56 24.90 24.39
C LYS A 307 2.50 26.05 24.10
N LYS A 308 1.94 27.25 24.07
CA LYS A 308 2.73 28.48 24.02
C LYS A 308 3.73 28.52 25.20
N GLY A 309 4.97 28.82 24.91
CA GLY A 309 6.09 28.91 25.86
C GLY A 309 6.83 27.58 26.07
N ASP A 310 6.33 26.48 25.54
CA ASP A 310 7.08 25.21 25.59
C ASP A 310 8.36 25.29 24.73
N VAL A 311 9.37 24.54 25.16
CA VAL A 311 10.67 24.49 24.51
C VAL A 311 11.01 23.03 24.20
N TYR A 312 11.43 22.77 22.99
CA TYR A 312 11.77 21.42 22.52
C TYR A 312 13.12 21.42 21.82
N ARG A 313 13.98 20.46 22.14
CA ARG A 313 15.21 20.20 21.42
C ARG A 313 14.99 19.01 20.49
N LEU A 314 15.12 19.22 19.18
CA LEU A 314 14.86 18.22 18.16
C LEU A 314 16.12 17.93 17.36
N THR A 315 16.30 16.66 16.96
CA THR A 315 17.41 16.23 16.11
C THR A 315 16.91 15.43 14.93
N LEU A 316 17.36 15.80 13.73
CA LEU A 316 17.17 15.06 12.49
C LEU A 316 18.54 14.72 11.92
N LYS A 317 18.78 13.43 11.67
CA LYS A 317 20.08 12.95 11.18
C LYS A 317 19.87 12.13 9.89
N LYS A 318 20.80 12.29 8.94
CA LYS A 318 21.02 11.37 7.82
C LYS A 318 22.39 10.71 8.02
N ASP A 319 22.44 9.40 7.95
CA ASP A 319 23.68 8.61 7.86
C ASP A 319 23.52 7.51 6.78
N ASN A 320 24.51 6.63 6.67
CA ASN A 320 24.48 5.54 5.69
C ASN A 320 23.32 4.54 5.89
N THR A 321 22.74 4.49 7.09
CA THR A 321 21.59 3.65 7.41
C THR A 321 20.28 4.26 6.90
N GLY A 322 20.17 5.59 6.91
CA GLY A 322 18.95 6.29 6.51
C GLY A 322 18.74 7.60 7.27
N TYR A 323 17.47 7.91 7.58
CA TYR A 323 17.08 9.14 8.27
C TYR A 323 16.58 8.82 9.68
N HIS A 324 17.12 9.52 10.66
CA HIS A 324 16.83 9.33 12.09
C HIS A 324 16.13 10.58 12.63
N THR A 325 14.99 10.38 13.28
CA THR A 325 14.27 11.43 14.02
C THR A 325 14.43 11.15 15.50
N ILE A 326 15.08 12.07 16.22
CA ILE A 326 15.43 11.87 17.62
C ILE A 326 14.82 12.96 18.47
N TYR A 327 14.10 12.57 19.51
CA TYR A 327 13.53 13.45 20.54
C TYR A 327 14.12 13.10 21.88
N GLU A 328 14.74 14.09 22.52
CA GLU A 328 15.23 14.01 23.87
C GLU A 328 14.35 14.89 24.77
N LYS A 329 13.56 14.28 25.64
CA LYS A 329 12.89 15.01 26.71
C LYS A 329 13.94 15.42 27.74
N GLU A 330 13.76 16.54 28.45
CA GLU A 330 14.70 16.97 29.53
C GLU A 330 15.13 15.75 30.36
N ILE A 331 16.42 15.42 30.25
CA ILE A 331 16.94 14.13 30.66
C ILE A 331 16.98 14.06 32.18
N ILE A 332 16.19 13.15 32.74
CA ILE A 332 16.45 12.63 34.09
C ILE A 332 17.07 11.21 34.02
N ASN A 333 16.86 10.48 32.92
CA ASN A 333 17.42 9.13 32.66
C ASN A 333 17.62 8.87 31.17
N GLU A 334 18.61 8.03 30.82
CA GLU A 334 18.89 7.58 29.42
C GLU A 334 17.69 6.89 28.72
N GLU A 335 16.64 6.53 29.44
CA GLU A 335 15.42 5.89 28.92
C GLU A 335 14.45 6.88 28.27
N ASP A 336 14.70 8.19 28.27
CA ASP A 336 13.81 9.22 27.74
C ASP A 336 14.10 9.63 26.28
N ILE A 337 15.09 8.99 25.64
CA ILE A 337 15.37 9.20 24.23
C ILE A 337 14.44 8.36 23.38
N ARG A 338 13.78 8.99 22.43
CA ARG A 338 12.95 8.34 21.41
C ARG A 338 13.57 8.55 20.04
N GLU A 339 13.82 7.48 19.34
CA GLU A 339 14.37 7.49 18.00
C GLU A 339 13.51 6.63 17.06
N PHE A 340 13.24 7.16 15.88
CA PHE A 340 12.66 6.40 14.77
C PHE A 340 13.52 6.56 13.54
N THR A 341 13.77 5.46 12.83
CA THR A 341 14.63 5.40 11.66
C THR A 341 13.84 5.06 10.40
N LEU A 342 13.99 5.86 9.36
CA LEU A 342 13.66 5.48 8.00
C LEU A 342 14.92 4.86 7.37
N TYR A 343 14.93 3.55 7.23
CA TYR A 343 16.02 2.81 6.61
C TYR A 343 16.04 3.00 5.10
N GLY A 344 17.23 3.12 4.52
CA GLY A 344 17.44 3.34 3.10
C GLY A 344 17.41 4.83 2.74
N PRO A 345 18.59 5.50 2.71
CA PRO A 345 18.66 6.92 2.36
C PRO A 345 18.15 7.21 0.94
N GLU A 346 18.21 6.23 0.04
CA GLU A 346 17.69 6.29 -1.33
C GLU A 346 16.17 6.53 -1.41
N LYS A 347 15.43 6.27 -0.37
CA LYS A 347 13.95 6.49 -0.32
C LYS A 347 13.55 7.96 -0.42
N LEU A 348 14.47 8.87 -0.19
CA LEU A 348 14.29 10.31 -0.38
C LEU A 348 15.09 10.84 -1.57
N LEU A 349 15.27 10.04 -2.62
CA LEU A 349 15.97 10.42 -3.86
C LEU A 349 15.17 10.08 -5.13
N GLU A 350 13.87 9.92 -5.00
CA GLU A 350 13.00 9.54 -6.11
C GLU A 350 12.59 10.74 -6.98
N LEU A 351 12.52 11.95 -6.42
CA LEU A 351 12.11 13.17 -7.11
C LEU A 351 13.32 14.04 -7.49
N ASP A 352 14.32 14.14 -6.64
CA ASP A 352 15.65 14.68 -6.90
C ASP A 352 16.67 13.58 -6.57
N SER A 353 17.46 13.13 -7.55
CA SER A 353 18.42 12.03 -7.37
C SER A 353 19.69 12.45 -6.65
N ASP A 354 19.99 13.75 -6.62
CA ASP A 354 21.30 14.26 -6.22
C ASP A 354 21.24 14.99 -4.88
N HIS A 355 20.06 15.56 -4.53
CA HIS A 355 19.96 16.44 -3.37
C HIS A 355 18.76 16.11 -2.48
N VAL A 356 18.91 16.40 -1.21
CA VAL A 356 17.80 16.53 -0.27
C VAL A 356 17.82 17.90 0.39
N TYR A 357 16.66 18.37 0.78
CA TYR A 357 16.42 19.71 1.34
C TYR A 357 16.11 19.56 2.81
N ALA A 358 17.05 19.91 3.70
CA ALA A 358 16.93 19.71 5.14
C ALA A 358 16.76 21.05 5.87
N GLY A 359 15.81 21.13 6.78
CA GLY A 359 15.57 22.39 7.48
C GLY A 359 14.40 22.39 8.46
N PHE A 360 13.84 23.58 8.65
CA PHE A 360 12.82 23.94 9.63
C PHE A 360 11.49 24.22 8.96
N ALA A 361 10.44 23.60 9.44
CA ALA A 361 9.10 23.74 8.87
C ALA A 361 8.11 24.29 9.90
N CYS A 362 7.15 25.09 9.42
CA CYS A 362 6.05 25.61 10.22
C CYS A 362 4.78 25.75 9.36
N ALA A 363 3.62 25.38 9.90
CA ALA A 363 2.37 25.41 9.14
C ALA A 363 1.14 25.76 10.01
N ARG A 364 0.18 26.44 9.38
CA ARG A 364 -1.23 26.66 9.71
C ARG A 364 -1.46 27.57 10.93
N GLY A 365 -1.38 27.19 12.09
CA GLY A 365 -1.68 27.99 13.28
C GLY A 365 -0.54 27.93 14.27
N CYS A 366 0.69 28.02 13.78
CA CYS A 366 1.87 27.89 14.60
C CYS A 366 2.92 28.97 14.25
N ASN A 367 3.46 29.62 15.28
CA ASN A 367 4.60 30.53 15.18
C ASN A 367 5.66 30.07 16.18
N ILE A 368 6.90 30.08 15.75
CA ILE A 368 8.05 29.52 16.49
C ILE A 368 9.25 30.46 16.44
N THR A 369 10.04 30.43 17.50
CA THR A 369 11.41 30.91 17.52
C THR A 369 12.35 29.70 17.56
N VAL A 370 13.36 29.70 16.68
CA VAL A 370 14.37 28.64 16.57
C VAL A 370 15.71 29.21 17.01
N SER A 371 16.41 28.50 17.87
CA SER A 371 17.76 28.85 18.40
C SER A 371 18.62 27.60 18.56
N ASP A 372 19.86 27.80 19.00
CA ASP A 372 20.86 26.75 19.26
C ASP A 372 21.00 25.76 18.07
N VAL A 373 20.96 26.31 16.87
CA VAL A 373 21.05 25.49 15.65
C VAL A 373 22.46 24.96 15.48
N VAL A 374 22.59 23.65 15.41
CA VAL A 374 23.84 22.96 15.10
C VAL A 374 23.59 22.06 13.91
N MET A 375 24.35 22.27 12.85
CA MET A 375 24.40 21.36 11.71
C MET A 375 25.82 20.84 11.52
N THR A 376 25.97 19.54 11.66
CA THR A 376 27.25 18.85 11.44
C THR A 376 27.15 18.06 10.16
N ILE A 377 28.12 18.21 9.28
CA ILE A 377 28.26 17.42 8.06
C ILE A 377 29.32 16.36 8.30
N THR A 378 29.01 15.14 7.86
CA THR A 378 29.92 13.99 7.93
C THR A 378 30.06 13.40 6.53
N ASP A 379 31.27 13.11 6.14
CA ASP A 379 31.58 12.39 4.92
C ASP A 379 31.05 10.94 5.04
N PRO A 380 30.23 10.45 4.11
CA PRO A 380 29.66 9.09 4.17
C PRO A 380 30.71 7.98 4.33
N ASP A 381 31.92 8.17 3.78
CA ASP A 381 33.02 7.19 3.93
C ASP A 381 33.57 7.08 5.38
N LYS A 382 33.24 8.06 6.22
CA LYS A 382 33.66 8.11 7.64
C LYS A 382 32.57 7.65 8.60
N ASP A 383 31.34 7.52 8.10
CA ASP A 383 30.23 6.98 8.89
C ASP A 383 30.24 5.44 8.91
N PRO A 384 29.63 4.82 9.93
CA PRO A 384 29.47 3.37 9.96
C PRO A 384 28.79 2.81 8.70
N PRO A 385 29.09 1.56 8.32
CA PRO A 385 28.37 0.90 7.22
C PRO A 385 26.87 0.91 7.41
N PRO A 386 26.07 0.93 6.32
CA PRO A 386 24.62 0.96 6.42
C PRO A 386 24.08 -0.28 7.16
N GLN A 387 23.16 -0.03 8.08
CA GLN A 387 22.42 -1.09 8.73
C GLN A 387 21.18 -1.42 7.89
N LYS A 388 20.87 -2.70 7.76
CA LYS A 388 19.64 -3.12 7.12
C LYS A 388 18.46 -2.82 8.03
N GLU A 389 17.33 -2.45 7.41
CA GLU A 389 16.05 -2.38 8.12
C GLU A 389 15.85 -3.70 8.87
N PRO A 390 15.65 -3.68 10.20
CA PRO A 390 15.32 -4.89 10.93
C PRO A 390 14.14 -5.55 10.25
N ALA A 391 14.24 -6.84 9.94
CA ALA A 391 13.12 -7.58 9.38
C ALA A 391 11.89 -7.29 10.26
N GLN A 392 10.73 -7.00 9.64
CA GLN A 392 9.48 -6.86 10.38
C GLN A 392 9.21 -8.20 11.07
N LEU A 393 9.69 -8.33 12.30
CA LEU A 393 9.50 -9.52 13.10
C LEU A 393 8.07 -9.45 13.63
N LEU A 394 7.17 -10.17 12.96
CA LEU A 394 5.85 -10.46 13.50
C LEU A 394 6.01 -11.07 14.90
N PRO A 395 5.00 -10.99 15.79
CA PRO A 395 5.01 -11.73 17.05
C PRO A 395 5.40 -13.16 16.79
N LEU A 396 6.19 -13.74 17.70
CA LEU A 396 6.67 -15.11 17.55
C LEU A 396 5.50 -16.05 17.28
N SER A 397 5.52 -16.66 16.12
CA SER A 397 4.51 -17.60 15.65
C SER A 397 5.15 -18.93 15.35
N VAL A 398 4.56 -19.98 15.90
CA VAL A 398 4.99 -21.36 15.69
C VAL A 398 3.81 -22.21 15.24
N LYS A 399 4.06 -23.15 14.36
CA LYS A 399 3.04 -24.02 13.81
C LYS A 399 3.55 -25.44 13.63
N VAL A 400 2.80 -26.40 14.16
CA VAL A 400 2.92 -27.82 13.77
C VAL A 400 2.00 -28.03 12.58
N ASP A 401 2.57 -28.25 11.41
CA ASP A 401 1.83 -28.33 10.13
C ASP A 401 1.73 -29.78 9.64
N SER A 402 1.36 -30.66 10.53
CA SER A 402 1.25 -32.11 10.34
C SER A 402 -0.12 -32.61 10.78
N PRO A 403 -0.65 -33.68 10.16
CA PRO A 403 -1.99 -34.17 10.47
C PRO A 403 -2.12 -34.74 11.91
N SER A 404 -3.28 -34.48 12.51
CA SER A 404 -3.61 -35.00 13.85
C SER A 404 -3.88 -36.51 13.89
N SER A 405 -4.04 -37.16 12.74
CA SER A 405 -4.29 -38.58 12.57
C SER A 405 -3.40 -39.17 11.48
N TYR A 406 -2.82 -40.32 11.70
CA TYR A 406 -1.94 -40.92 10.72
C TYR A 406 -2.01 -42.44 10.71
N THR A 407 -1.75 -43.05 9.57
CA THR A 407 -1.95 -44.49 9.39
C THR A 407 -0.67 -45.32 9.57
N GLU A 408 0.51 -44.74 9.26
CA GLU A 408 1.80 -45.45 9.32
C GLU A 408 2.57 -45.12 10.60
N PRO A 409 3.46 -46.04 11.07
CA PRO A 409 4.31 -45.76 12.23
C PRO A 409 5.30 -44.62 12.02
N LEU A 410 5.81 -44.45 10.81
CA LEU A 410 6.75 -43.36 10.45
C LEU A 410 5.96 -42.13 10.04
N TYR A 411 5.84 -41.19 10.96
CA TYR A 411 5.01 -40.00 10.82
C TYR A 411 5.84 -38.79 10.35
N PRO A 412 5.47 -38.12 9.24
CA PRO A 412 6.11 -36.90 8.78
C PRO A 412 5.71 -35.73 9.69
N PHE A 413 6.65 -35.26 10.45
CA PHE A 413 6.49 -34.09 11.31
C PHE A 413 6.99 -32.87 10.59
N VAL A 414 6.13 -31.87 10.42
CA VAL A 414 6.46 -30.55 9.81
C VAL A 414 6.25 -29.47 10.84
N TYR A 415 7.24 -28.64 11.01
CA TYR A 415 7.23 -27.51 11.93
C TYR A 415 7.74 -26.25 11.25
N CYS A 416 7.10 -25.14 11.52
CA CYS A 416 7.49 -23.83 10.98
C CYS A 416 7.44 -22.78 12.09
N SER A 417 8.41 -21.87 12.07
CA SER A 417 8.45 -20.66 12.91
C SER A 417 8.74 -19.45 12.03
N ASN A 418 8.28 -18.27 12.46
CA ASN A 418 8.63 -17.00 11.82
C ASN A 418 9.98 -16.43 12.31
N ALA A 419 10.71 -17.15 13.15
CA ALA A 419 12.03 -16.78 13.66
C ALA A 419 13.02 -17.93 13.56
N ASP A 420 14.31 -17.60 13.46
CA ASP A 420 15.39 -18.56 13.65
C ASP A 420 15.46 -19.00 15.13
N GLY A 421 15.78 -20.26 15.39
CA GLY A 421 15.86 -20.74 16.74
C GLY A 421 16.07 -22.23 16.88
N LEU A 422 15.88 -22.74 18.10
CA LEU A 422 16.06 -24.12 18.47
C LEU A 422 14.72 -24.75 18.83
N LEU A 423 14.37 -25.82 18.15
CA LEU A 423 13.19 -26.66 18.45
C LEU A 423 13.59 -27.91 19.18
N VAL A 424 12.96 -28.18 20.32
CA VAL A 424 13.05 -29.44 21.06
C VAL A 424 11.68 -30.12 21.04
N VAL A 425 11.62 -31.34 20.52
CA VAL A 425 10.41 -32.18 20.57
C VAL A 425 10.60 -33.28 21.57
N SER A 426 9.65 -33.40 22.49
CA SER A 426 9.63 -34.44 23.54
C SER A 426 8.30 -35.17 23.58
N LYS A 427 8.30 -36.40 24.05
CA LYS A 427 7.07 -37.16 24.39
C LYS A 427 6.44 -36.57 25.65
N SER A 428 5.17 -36.85 25.90
CA SER A 428 4.45 -36.40 27.11
C SER A 428 5.08 -36.85 28.45
N ASN A 429 5.92 -37.87 28.45
CA ASN A 429 6.67 -38.32 29.64
C ASN A 429 8.00 -37.56 29.83
N GLY A 430 8.30 -36.56 29.01
CA GLY A 430 9.52 -35.75 29.07
C GLY A 430 10.72 -36.33 28.30
N GLU A 431 10.61 -37.51 27.70
CA GLU A 431 11.65 -38.11 26.88
C GLU A 431 11.88 -37.27 25.61
N LYS A 432 13.09 -36.71 25.46
CA LYS A 432 13.48 -35.94 24.26
C LYS A 432 13.54 -36.87 23.04
N VAL A 433 12.84 -36.49 21.97
CA VAL A 433 12.82 -37.19 20.69
C VAL A 433 13.92 -36.68 19.79
N PHE A 434 13.95 -35.34 19.59
CA PHE A 434 15.05 -34.66 18.85
C PHE A 434 15.18 -33.20 19.26
N GLU A 435 16.28 -32.63 18.83
CA GLU A 435 16.58 -31.20 18.93
C GLU A 435 17.15 -30.74 17.59
N LYS A 436 16.58 -29.67 17.00
CA LYS A 436 16.91 -29.19 15.65
C LYS A 436 16.86 -27.67 15.55
N ARG A 437 17.74 -27.10 14.74
CA ARG A 437 17.64 -25.71 14.31
C ARG A 437 16.43 -25.54 13.37
N VAL A 438 15.74 -24.41 13.50
CA VAL A 438 14.67 -23.98 12.62
C VAL A 438 15.09 -22.67 11.98
N THR A 439 14.95 -22.57 10.67
CA THR A 439 15.13 -21.33 9.92
C THR A 439 13.78 -20.62 9.78
N ALA A 440 13.79 -19.30 9.94
CA ALA A 440 12.59 -18.49 9.87
C ALA A 440 11.85 -18.68 8.53
N ASN A 441 10.54 -18.93 8.60
CA ASN A 441 9.64 -19.12 7.47
C ASN A 441 9.96 -20.32 6.56
N GLU A 442 10.84 -21.25 7.00
CA GLU A 442 11.11 -22.51 6.33
C GLU A 442 10.49 -23.69 7.10
N ASP A 443 10.05 -24.71 6.36
CA ASP A 443 9.52 -25.92 6.97
C ASP A 443 10.66 -26.83 7.44
N LEU A 444 10.73 -27.07 8.74
CA LEU A 444 11.54 -28.18 9.30
C LEU A 444 10.78 -29.49 9.07
N ASN A 445 11.35 -30.37 8.28
CA ASN A 445 10.77 -31.70 7.97
C ASN A 445 11.55 -32.77 8.71
N GLU A 446 10.90 -33.45 9.64
CA GLU A 446 11.47 -34.54 10.44
C GLU A 446 10.48 -35.70 10.51
N TYR A 447 10.88 -36.79 11.17
CA TYR A 447 10.05 -37.99 11.36
C TYR A 447 9.91 -38.33 12.83
N LEU A 448 8.68 -38.70 13.25
CA LEU A 448 8.40 -39.27 14.54
C LEU A 448 7.98 -40.74 14.36
N ILE A 449 8.32 -41.58 15.35
CA ILE A 449 7.88 -42.97 15.37
C ILE A 449 6.66 -43.07 16.27
N LEU A 450 5.50 -43.37 15.67
CA LEU A 450 4.24 -43.54 16.38
C LEU A 450 4.06 -44.98 16.86
N ARG A 451 3.37 -45.10 17.99
CA ARG A 451 2.77 -46.35 18.45
C ARG A 451 1.29 -46.37 18.12
N LYS A 452 0.72 -47.53 17.95
CA LYS A 452 -0.73 -47.70 17.76
C LYS A 452 -1.50 -47.02 18.89
N GLY A 453 -2.48 -46.18 18.52
CA GLY A 453 -3.28 -45.37 19.45
C GLY A 453 -2.76 -43.95 19.59
N VAL A 454 -2.95 -43.34 20.74
CA VAL A 454 -2.67 -41.93 21.03
C VAL A 454 -1.18 -41.70 21.29
N ASN A 455 -0.56 -40.76 20.58
CA ASN A 455 0.81 -40.32 20.78
C ASN A 455 0.80 -38.83 21.05
N SER A 456 1.23 -38.40 22.24
CA SER A 456 1.24 -36.99 22.64
C SER A 456 2.67 -36.47 22.78
N TYR A 457 2.91 -35.28 22.24
CA TYR A 457 4.22 -34.61 22.20
C TYR A 457 4.12 -33.17 22.67
N SER A 458 5.25 -32.62 23.05
CA SER A 458 5.47 -31.21 23.27
C SER A 458 6.59 -30.74 22.33
N ALA A 459 6.33 -29.69 21.60
CA ALA A 459 7.30 -28.96 20.77
C ALA A 459 7.62 -27.63 21.48
N VAL A 460 8.85 -27.47 21.94
CA VAL A 460 9.32 -26.26 22.63
C VAL A 460 10.29 -25.56 21.69
N PHE A 461 9.92 -24.39 21.25
CA PHE A 461 10.76 -23.54 20.39
C PHE A 461 11.33 -22.40 21.18
N THR A 462 12.65 -22.20 21.10
CA THR A 462 13.38 -21.08 21.69
C THR A 462 13.96 -20.24 20.55
N PRO A 463 13.51 -18.99 20.35
CA PRO A 463 14.07 -18.13 19.32
C PRO A 463 15.51 -17.74 19.67
N ASP A 464 16.29 -17.40 18.66
CA ASP A 464 17.64 -16.87 18.85
C ASP A 464 17.63 -15.55 19.64
N PRO A 465 18.72 -15.22 20.36
CA PRO A 465 18.78 -13.98 21.17
C PRO A 465 18.60 -12.68 20.38
N GLU A 466 18.86 -12.72 19.07
CA GLU A 466 18.72 -11.57 18.16
C GLU A 466 17.25 -11.31 17.78
N TYR A 467 16.34 -12.28 18.04
CA TYR A 467 14.93 -12.07 17.77
C TYR A 467 14.37 -10.95 18.65
N ARG A 468 13.88 -9.90 18.00
CA ARG A 468 13.17 -8.80 18.63
C ARG A 468 11.81 -8.67 17.97
N PRO A 469 10.67 -8.77 18.66
CA PRO A 469 9.41 -8.41 18.06
C PRO A 469 9.46 -6.95 17.65
N PHE A 470 8.76 -6.64 16.59
CA PHE A 470 8.71 -5.28 16.05
C PHE A 470 8.04 -4.35 17.08
N GLU A 471 8.80 -3.44 17.67
CA GLU A 471 8.35 -2.56 18.77
C GLU A 471 7.19 -1.64 18.40
N ASN A 472 6.99 -1.39 17.09
CA ASN A 472 6.02 -0.46 16.56
C ASN A 472 4.81 -1.10 15.90
N THR A 473 4.64 -2.40 16.00
CA THR A 473 3.40 -3.00 15.53
C THR A 473 2.34 -2.95 16.62
N VAL A 474 1.14 -2.71 16.18
CA VAL A 474 -0.13 -2.87 16.93
C VAL A 474 -0.20 -4.20 17.72
N ILE A 475 0.70 -5.09 17.47
CA ILE A 475 0.75 -6.45 17.98
C ILE A 475 1.79 -6.62 19.09
N ALA A 476 2.78 -5.74 19.19
CA ALA A 476 3.60 -5.66 20.39
C ALA A 476 2.67 -5.23 21.53
N ARG A 477 2.37 -6.14 22.42
CA ARG A 477 1.47 -5.87 23.55
C ARG A 477 2.12 -4.84 24.45
N TRP A 478 1.81 -3.59 24.20
CA TRP A 478 2.10 -2.55 25.16
C TRP A 478 1.25 -2.80 26.41
N ASP A 479 1.91 -3.07 27.51
CA ASP A 479 1.27 -3.08 28.80
C ASP A 479 1.27 -1.64 29.34
N ALA A 480 0.07 -1.03 29.32
CA ALA A 480 -0.10 0.34 29.74
C ALA A 480 0.16 0.55 31.27
N GLU A 481 0.01 -0.50 32.09
CA GLU A 481 0.29 -0.44 33.52
C GLU A 481 1.79 -0.52 33.79
N LEU A 482 2.49 -1.39 33.05
CA LEU A 482 3.94 -1.58 33.21
C LEU A 482 4.77 -0.59 32.38
N LYS A 483 4.14 0.16 31.46
CA LYS A 483 4.79 1.08 30.51
C LYS A 483 5.98 0.43 29.75
N LYS A 484 5.83 -0.83 29.40
CA LYS A 484 6.82 -1.59 28.65
C LYS A 484 6.15 -2.67 27.82
N TYR A 485 6.88 -3.15 26.82
CA TYR A 485 6.48 -4.32 26.09
C TYR A 485 6.66 -5.57 26.96
N THR A 486 5.61 -6.40 27.05
CA THR A 486 5.60 -7.63 27.85
C THR A 486 5.94 -8.87 27.04
N GLU A 487 6.42 -8.70 25.80
CA GLU A 487 6.83 -9.85 25.03
C GLU A 487 7.98 -10.54 25.69
N ASN A 488 7.64 -11.71 26.08
CA ASN A 488 8.59 -12.67 26.52
C ASN A 488 9.18 -13.37 25.29
N TYR A 489 10.42 -13.06 24.96
CA TYR A 489 11.21 -13.77 23.96
C TYR A 489 11.58 -15.18 24.41
N SER A 490 10.99 -15.66 25.49
CA SER A 490 11.18 -17.00 26.00
C SER A 490 10.53 -18.02 25.07
N SER A 491 10.91 -19.28 25.28
CA SER A 491 10.42 -20.44 24.54
C SER A 491 8.89 -20.50 24.47
N ILE A 492 8.35 -20.81 23.29
CA ILE A 492 6.93 -21.16 23.12
C ILE A 492 6.80 -22.67 23.13
N SER A 493 5.89 -23.18 23.95
CA SER A 493 5.55 -24.60 23.98
C SER A 493 4.22 -24.85 23.26
N THR A 494 4.23 -25.79 22.32
CA THR A 494 3.03 -26.26 21.60
C THR A 494 2.86 -27.74 21.84
N GLY A 495 1.80 -28.13 22.56
CA GLY A 495 1.41 -29.53 22.68
C GLY A 495 0.67 -29.98 21.42
N PHE A 496 0.98 -31.19 20.93
CA PHE A 496 0.23 -31.82 19.85
C PHE A 496 0.05 -33.30 20.07
N THR A 497 -1.02 -33.86 19.50
CA THR A 497 -1.37 -35.26 19.63
C THR A 497 -1.66 -35.86 18.28
N VAL A 498 -1.11 -37.06 18.02
CA VAL A 498 -1.33 -37.81 16.78
C VAL A 498 -1.93 -39.16 17.14
N ILE A 499 -3.07 -39.49 16.54
CA ILE A 499 -3.69 -40.81 16.71
C ILE A 499 -3.24 -41.70 15.54
N GLN A 500 -2.54 -42.79 15.85
CA GLN A 500 -2.14 -43.79 14.87
C GLN A 500 -3.12 -44.95 14.82
N MET A 501 -3.76 -45.12 13.67
CA MET A 501 -4.66 -46.23 13.38
C MET A 501 -4.46 -46.71 11.94
N SER A 502 -4.84 -47.94 11.65
CA SER A 502 -4.86 -48.44 10.28
C SER A 502 -6.02 -49.41 10.11
N PHE A 503 -6.59 -49.39 8.93
CA PHE A 503 -7.70 -50.29 8.59
C PHE A 503 -7.27 -51.27 7.50
N PRO A 504 -7.72 -52.54 7.59
CA PRO A 504 -7.36 -53.55 6.59
C PRO A 504 -7.89 -53.21 5.19
N GLY A 505 -9.14 -52.79 5.07
CA GLY A 505 -9.81 -52.57 3.78
C GLY A 505 -9.87 -53.84 2.91
N ASP A 506 -10.24 -53.67 1.66
CA ASP A 506 -10.24 -54.74 0.65
C ASP A 506 -9.45 -54.33 -0.59
N ASN A 507 -8.37 -55.04 -0.90
CA ASN A 507 -7.59 -54.82 -2.14
C ASN A 507 -7.22 -53.35 -2.42
N GLY A 508 -6.72 -52.65 -1.39
CA GLY A 508 -6.34 -51.22 -1.51
C GLY A 508 -7.54 -50.25 -1.48
N LYS A 509 -8.73 -50.71 -1.15
CA LYS A 509 -9.94 -49.90 -1.02
C LYS A 509 -10.40 -49.82 0.42
N LEU A 510 -10.84 -48.63 0.84
CA LEU A 510 -11.59 -48.41 2.08
C LEU A 510 -13.04 -48.11 1.71
N TYR A 511 -13.94 -49.02 2.10
CA TYR A 511 -15.37 -48.83 1.87
C TYR A 511 -15.98 -47.94 2.95
N VAL A 512 -16.80 -47.01 2.54
CA VAL A 512 -17.48 -46.04 3.40
C VAL A 512 -18.98 -46.10 3.11
N SER A 513 -19.78 -46.12 4.16
CA SER A 513 -21.22 -45.96 4.05
C SER A 513 -21.75 -44.91 5.02
N LYS A 514 -22.97 -44.41 4.79
CA LYS A 514 -23.62 -43.43 5.68
C LYS A 514 -23.89 -43.98 7.10
N ASN A 515 -23.89 -45.30 7.26
CA ASN A 515 -24.04 -45.99 8.55
C ASN A 515 -22.71 -46.53 9.06
N GLY A 516 -21.61 -46.31 8.35
CA GLY A 516 -20.29 -46.71 8.75
C GLY A 516 -19.78 -45.92 9.95
N ASN A 517 -18.77 -46.48 10.65
CA ASN A 517 -18.25 -45.85 11.84
C ASN A 517 -16.75 -46.20 12.03
N VAL A 518 -16.07 -45.56 12.97
CA VAL A 518 -14.65 -45.72 13.24
C VAL A 518 -14.25 -47.14 13.67
N PHE A 519 -15.21 -47.98 14.12
CA PHE A 519 -14.96 -49.38 14.49
C PHE A 519 -15.08 -50.33 13.31
N GLY A 520 -15.46 -49.85 12.14
CA GLY A 520 -15.48 -50.58 10.90
C GLY A 520 -14.07 -51.05 10.50
N LYS A 521 -14.00 -52.02 9.60
CA LYS A 521 -12.72 -52.55 9.07
C LYS A 521 -12.32 -51.90 7.75
N GLY A 522 -13.19 -51.02 7.18
CA GLY A 522 -13.02 -50.46 5.83
C GLY A 522 -13.26 -51.49 4.72
N THR A 523 -13.86 -52.62 5.02
CA THR A 523 -14.30 -53.64 4.06
C THR A 523 -15.74 -53.37 3.63
N LYS A 524 -16.18 -53.99 2.54
CA LYS A 524 -17.55 -53.82 2.05
C LYS A 524 -18.60 -54.25 3.08
N ASP A 525 -18.34 -55.29 3.84
CA ASP A 525 -19.25 -55.84 4.89
C ASP A 525 -19.12 -55.10 6.25
N SER A 526 -18.07 -54.30 6.42
CA SER A 526 -17.82 -53.53 7.64
C SER A 526 -17.23 -52.15 7.28
N PRO A 527 -18.07 -51.24 6.72
CA PRO A 527 -17.59 -49.98 6.21
C PRO A 527 -17.25 -48.99 7.33
N LEU A 528 -16.40 -48.02 6.99
CA LEU A 528 -16.03 -46.88 7.82
C LEU A 528 -17.03 -45.72 7.63
N ASP A 529 -16.99 -44.76 8.54
CA ASP A 529 -17.44 -43.40 8.26
C ASP A 529 -16.41 -42.64 7.37
N LEU A 530 -16.83 -41.59 6.68
CA LEU A 530 -15.98 -40.87 5.74
C LEU A 530 -14.78 -40.20 6.43
N LEU A 531 -14.99 -39.58 7.60
CA LEU A 531 -13.92 -38.89 8.31
C LEU A 531 -12.78 -39.83 8.70
N SER A 532 -13.11 -40.99 9.28
CA SER A 532 -12.14 -42.06 9.62
C SER A 532 -11.41 -42.56 8.38
N ALA A 533 -12.13 -42.75 7.26
CA ALA A 533 -11.50 -43.21 6.03
C ALA A 533 -10.51 -42.16 5.50
N ILE A 534 -10.85 -40.87 5.51
CA ILE A 534 -9.95 -39.78 5.10
C ILE A 534 -8.70 -39.72 5.98
N GLN A 535 -8.90 -39.75 7.30
CA GLN A 535 -7.79 -39.61 8.26
C GLN A 535 -6.76 -40.73 8.16
N TYR A 536 -7.19 -41.92 7.84
CA TYR A 536 -6.35 -43.15 7.87
C TYR A 536 -6.16 -43.81 6.49
N CYS A 537 -6.52 -43.13 5.40
CA CYS A 537 -6.21 -43.60 4.05
C CYS A 537 -4.70 -43.58 3.78
N LYS A 538 -4.16 -44.69 3.32
CA LYS A 538 -2.74 -44.78 2.91
C LYS A 538 -2.53 -44.24 1.52
N PRO A 539 -1.31 -43.75 1.19
CA PRO A 539 -0.95 -43.49 -0.20
C PRO A 539 -1.23 -44.70 -1.10
N GLY A 540 -1.86 -44.45 -2.24
CA GLY A 540 -2.30 -45.50 -3.20
C GLY A 540 -3.65 -46.14 -2.87
N GLN A 541 -4.28 -45.87 -1.74
CA GLN A 541 -5.62 -46.36 -1.43
C GLN A 541 -6.73 -45.51 -2.03
N THR A 542 -7.86 -46.18 -2.26
CA THR A 542 -9.10 -45.53 -2.73
C THR A 542 -10.20 -45.68 -1.67
N ILE A 543 -10.76 -44.54 -1.24
CA ILE A 543 -11.99 -44.48 -0.44
C ILE A 543 -13.17 -44.60 -1.39
N VAL A 544 -13.99 -45.63 -1.22
CA VAL A 544 -15.17 -45.92 -2.05
C VAL A 544 -16.42 -45.62 -1.26
N LEU A 545 -17.14 -44.60 -1.66
CA LEU A 545 -18.38 -44.16 -1.04
C LEU A 545 -19.57 -44.95 -1.62
N GLU A 546 -20.36 -45.58 -0.76
CA GLU A 546 -21.70 -46.06 -1.11
C GLU A 546 -22.57 -44.88 -1.57
N GLY A 547 -23.39 -45.02 -2.58
CA GLY A 547 -24.31 -43.98 -3.06
C GLY A 547 -25.32 -43.53 -2.00
N GLY A 548 -25.77 -42.30 -2.16
CA GLY A 548 -26.73 -41.66 -1.28
C GLY A 548 -26.14 -40.45 -0.54
N THR A 549 -26.94 -39.85 0.33
CA THR A 549 -26.62 -38.57 1.00
C THR A 549 -25.93 -38.80 2.32
N TYR A 550 -24.78 -38.20 2.48
CA TYR A 550 -23.97 -38.09 3.70
C TYR A 550 -24.17 -36.70 4.28
N THR A 551 -24.84 -36.62 5.43
CA THR A 551 -25.20 -35.33 6.05
C THR A 551 -24.14 -34.93 7.07
N PHE A 552 -23.65 -33.68 7.01
CA PHE A 552 -22.66 -33.13 7.89
C PHE A 552 -23.18 -31.88 8.60
N SER A 553 -22.91 -31.80 9.91
CA SER A 553 -23.14 -30.59 10.74
C SER A 553 -21.84 -29.77 10.99
N LYS A 554 -20.72 -30.24 10.45
CA LYS A 554 -19.40 -29.61 10.55
C LYS A 554 -18.66 -29.75 9.22
N GLY A 555 -17.66 -28.88 9.00
CA GLY A 555 -16.80 -28.99 7.83
C GLY A 555 -16.02 -30.30 7.78
N LEU A 556 -15.76 -30.77 6.57
CA LEU A 556 -14.91 -31.92 6.27
C LEU A 556 -13.52 -31.38 5.85
N VAL A 557 -12.46 -31.87 6.47
CA VAL A 557 -11.11 -31.39 6.22
C VAL A 557 -10.15 -32.54 5.95
N ILE A 558 -9.45 -32.48 4.82
CA ILE A 558 -8.23 -33.25 4.61
C ILE A 558 -7.07 -32.37 5.08
N GLU A 559 -6.49 -32.75 6.22
CA GLU A 559 -5.46 -31.95 6.90
C GLU A 559 -4.17 -31.82 6.06
N ARG A 560 -3.38 -30.76 6.33
CA ARG A 560 -2.02 -30.65 5.80
C ARG A 560 -1.19 -31.86 6.21
N GLY A 561 -0.30 -32.29 5.33
CA GLY A 561 0.50 -33.49 5.56
C GLY A 561 -0.27 -34.82 5.34
N ASN A 562 -1.58 -34.83 5.23
CA ASN A 562 -2.34 -35.98 4.78
C ASN A 562 -2.22 -36.16 3.26
N ASN A 563 -1.03 -36.53 2.79
CA ASN A 563 -0.66 -36.52 1.38
C ASN A 563 -0.68 -37.88 0.74
N GLY A 564 -1.03 -37.95 -0.55
CA GLY A 564 -0.58 -39.00 -1.44
C GLY A 564 0.83 -38.69 -1.97
N SER A 565 1.20 -39.34 -3.08
CA SER A 565 2.40 -39.05 -3.85
C SER A 565 2.11 -39.08 -5.36
N ILE A 566 3.06 -38.67 -6.21
CA ILE A 566 2.88 -38.71 -7.66
C ILE A 566 2.59 -40.11 -8.18
N LEU A 567 3.16 -41.13 -7.56
CA LEU A 567 2.97 -42.55 -7.93
C LEU A 567 1.84 -43.25 -7.17
N GLN A 568 1.46 -42.72 -6.02
CA GLN A 568 0.49 -43.31 -5.10
C GLN A 568 -0.49 -42.24 -4.61
N ARG A 569 -1.37 -41.77 -5.51
CA ARG A 569 -2.41 -40.82 -5.14
C ARG A 569 -3.40 -41.44 -4.14
N LYS A 570 -3.96 -40.63 -3.27
CA LYS A 570 -5.12 -41.01 -2.47
C LYS A 570 -6.37 -40.63 -3.26
N THR A 571 -7.40 -41.47 -3.23
CA THR A 571 -8.62 -41.23 -4.03
C THR A 571 -9.86 -41.30 -3.15
N ILE A 572 -10.80 -40.39 -3.36
CA ILE A 572 -12.18 -40.46 -2.88
C ILE A 572 -13.08 -40.53 -4.12
N GLN A 573 -13.93 -41.56 -4.19
CA GLN A 573 -14.86 -41.70 -5.29
C GLN A 573 -16.13 -42.42 -4.87
N SER A 574 -17.24 -42.18 -5.56
CA SER A 574 -18.42 -43.04 -5.39
C SER A 574 -18.21 -44.46 -5.91
N ALA A 575 -18.99 -45.40 -5.42
CA ALA A 575 -19.05 -46.75 -5.96
C ALA A 575 -19.48 -46.70 -7.46
N VAL A 576 -19.06 -47.72 -8.21
CA VAL A 576 -19.35 -47.76 -9.66
C VAL A 576 -20.87 -47.80 -9.90
N GLY A 577 -21.36 -46.89 -10.71
CA GLY A 577 -22.79 -46.75 -11.05
C GLY A 577 -23.61 -46.05 -9.97
N GLU A 578 -22.95 -45.56 -8.92
CA GLU A 578 -23.61 -44.82 -7.82
C GLU A 578 -23.10 -43.36 -7.75
N ARG A 579 -23.83 -42.54 -6.98
CA ARG A 579 -23.47 -41.16 -6.71
C ARG A 579 -23.62 -40.85 -5.22
N ALA A 580 -22.54 -40.43 -4.58
CA ALA A 580 -22.54 -39.95 -3.20
C ALA A 580 -22.71 -38.44 -3.17
N VAL A 581 -23.57 -37.95 -2.30
CA VAL A 581 -23.82 -36.52 -2.07
C VAL A 581 -23.32 -36.14 -0.68
N LEU A 582 -22.38 -35.23 -0.60
CA LEU A 582 -21.92 -34.64 0.65
C LEU A 582 -22.74 -33.38 0.92
N ASP A 583 -23.72 -33.50 1.81
CA ASP A 583 -24.70 -32.46 2.14
C ASP A 583 -24.36 -31.83 3.49
N PHE A 584 -24.01 -30.55 3.49
CA PHE A 584 -23.68 -29.77 4.68
C PHE A 584 -24.89 -29.13 5.36
N SER A 585 -26.12 -29.42 4.89
CA SER A 585 -27.39 -29.10 5.56
C SER A 585 -27.58 -27.63 5.94
N TYR A 586 -26.91 -26.69 5.26
CA TYR A 586 -26.85 -25.25 5.57
C TYR A 586 -26.39 -24.93 7.01
N ALA A 587 -25.68 -25.84 7.63
CA ALA A 587 -25.16 -25.70 9.01
C ALA A 587 -23.70 -26.15 9.16
N GLY A 588 -23.10 -26.65 8.10
CA GLY A 588 -21.75 -27.20 8.12
C GLY A 588 -20.76 -26.37 7.30
N GLY A 589 -19.50 -26.46 7.67
CA GLY A 589 -18.38 -25.68 7.14
C GLY A 589 -17.73 -26.26 5.89
N GLY A 590 -18.40 -26.71 4.87
CA GLY A 590 -17.86 -27.13 3.57
C GLY A 590 -16.76 -28.19 3.58
N PHE A 591 -16.15 -28.43 2.44
CA PHE A 591 -15.05 -29.39 2.31
C PHE A 591 -13.72 -28.67 1.98
N VAL A 592 -12.69 -28.82 2.82
CA VAL A 592 -11.37 -28.21 2.64
C VAL A 592 -10.31 -29.27 2.40
N LEU A 593 -9.59 -29.17 1.29
CA LEU A 593 -8.52 -30.08 0.88
C LEU A 593 -7.15 -29.41 1.01
N TRP A 594 -6.47 -29.57 2.15
CA TRP A 594 -5.08 -29.14 2.35
C TRP A 594 -4.05 -30.18 1.90
N GLY A 595 -4.45 -31.45 1.83
CA GLY A 595 -3.55 -32.53 1.39
C GLY A 595 -3.13 -32.39 -0.08
N ASN A 596 -1.96 -32.94 -0.41
CA ASN A 596 -1.44 -32.96 -1.77
C ASN A 596 -1.66 -34.33 -2.42
N TYR A 597 -1.73 -34.37 -3.75
CA TYR A 597 -1.86 -35.60 -4.53
C TYR A 597 -3.12 -36.43 -4.20
N TRP A 598 -4.21 -35.74 -3.93
CA TRP A 598 -5.52 -36.36 -3.85
C TRP A 598 -6.22 -36.36 -5.21
N THR A 599 -7.07 -37.37 -5.42
CA THR A 599 -8.10 -37.38 -6.46
C THR A 599 -9.45 -37.43 -5.79
N ILE A 600 -10.34 -36.48 -6.10
CA ILE A 600 -11.74 -36.50 -5.65
C ILE A 600 -12.60 -36.62 -6.92
N GLU A 601 -13.42 -37.67 -6.97
CA GLU A 601 -14.04 -38.04 -8.22
C GLU A 601 -15.48 -38.55 -8.04
N ASN A 602 -16.36 -38.14 -8.95
CA ASN A 602 -17.73 -38.63 -9.08
C ASN A 602 -18.58 -38.48 -7.79
N ILE A 603 -18.54 -37.29 -7.17
CA ILE A 603 -19.35 -36.97 -5.97
C ILE A 603 -20.03 -35.60 -6.15
N ASP A 604 -21.08 -35.38 -5.35
CA ASP A 604 -21.72 -34.05 -5.22
C ASP A 604 -21.40 -33.45 -3.87
N ILE A 605 -21.32 -32.09 -3.84
CA ILE A 605 -21.06 -31.28 -2.63
C ILE A 605 -22.04 -30.13 -2.61
N CYS A 606 -22.88 -30.05 -1.56
CA CYS A 606 -23.94 -29.06 -1.53
C CYS A 606 -24.28 -28.55 -0.14
N ASN A 607 -25.07 -27.44 -0.13
CA ASN A 607 -25.79 -26.93 1.03
C ASN A 607 -24.85 -26.52 2.17
N THR A 608 -23.74 -25.83 1.88
CA THR A 608 -22.87 -25.27 2.92
C THR A 608 -23.55 -24.06 3.58
N ASP A 609 -23.10 -23.73 4.79
CA ASP A 609 -23.55 -22.54 5.51
C ASP A 609 -23.18 -21.24 4.79
N GLY A 610 -23.85 -20.12 5.10
CA GLY A 610 -23.59 -18.80 4.48
C GLY A 610 -22.13 -18.37 4.58
N ASN A 611 -21.56 -17.86 3.50
CA ASN A 611 -20.16 -17.49 3.31
C ASN A 611 -19.18 -18.68 3.42
N VAL A 612 -19.64 -19.90 3.21
CA VAL A 612 -18.81 -21.11 3.22
C VAL A 612 -18.80 -21.75 1.83
N LYS A 613 -17.61 -21.97 1.32
CA LYS A 613 -17.37 -22.61 0.03
C LYS A 613 -17.79 -24.07 0.01
N GLY A 614 -18.30 -24.56 -1.12
CA GLY A 614 -18.59 -25.98 -1.29
C GLY A 614 -17.29 -26.82 -1.14
N LEU A 615 -16.32 -26.63 -2.02
CA LEU A 615 -15.01 -27.26 -1.98
C LEU A 615 -13.90 -26.21 -2.09
N GLN A 616 -13.04 -26.11 -1.09
CA GLN A 616 -11.80 -25.36 -1.17
C GLN A 616 -10.61 -26.29 -1.44
N VAL A 617 -9.90 -26.06 -2.54
CA VAL A 617 -8.67 -26.79 -2.89
C VAL A 617 -7.48 -25.93 -2.47
N ALA A 618 -6.90 -26.23 -1.32
CA ALA A 618 -5.81 -25.50 -0.70
C ALA A 618 -4.47 -26.24 -0.75
N GLY A 619 -4.47 -27.50 -1.16
CA GLY A 619 -3.26 -28.31 -1.40
C GLY A 619 -2.78 -28.25 -2.86
N ASN A 620 -1.72 -29.01 -3.14
CA ASN A 620 -1.04 -29.00 -4.45
C ASN A 620 -1.26 -30.32 -5.22
N ARG A 621 -1.22 -30.23 -6.56
CA ARG A 621 -1.21 -31.39 -7.45
C ARG A 621 -2.42 -32.33 -7.25
N ASN A 622 -3.56 -31.76 -6.85
CA ASN A 622 -4.81 -32.49 -6.69
C ASN A 622 -5.55 -32.58 -8.03
N ILE A 623 -6.39 -33.60 -8.17
CA ILE A 623 -7.29 -33.81 -9.30
C ILE A 623 -8.71 -33.85 -8.76
N ILE A 624 -9.55 -32.92 -9.19
CA ILE A 624 -10.98 -32.91 -8.90
C ILE A 624 -11.69 -33.19 -10.22
N ARG A 625 -12.40 -34.31 -10.29
CA ARG A 625 -12.99 -34.78 -11.54
C ARG A 625 -14.44 -35.19 -11.35
N ARG A 626 -15.32 -34.76 -12.27
CA ARG A 626 -16.74 -35.13 -12.21
C ARG A 626 -17.38 -34.83 -10.86
N VAL A 627 -16.97 -33.75 -10.23
CA VAL A 627 -17.56 -33.26 -8.98
C VAL A 627 -18.57 -32.16 -9.32
N ASN A 628 -19.80 -32.29 -8.80
CA ASN A 628 -20.77 -31.22 -8.87
C ASN A 628 -20.77 -30.46 -7.54
N THR A 629 -20.80 -29.13 -7.60
CA THR A 629 -20.95 -28.24 -6.42
C THR A 629 -22.17 -27.35 -6.63
N TYR A 630 -23.14 -27.38 -5.73
CA TYR A 630 -24.38 -26.61 -5.92
C TYR A 630 -25.04 -26.21 -4.60
N SER A 631 -25.79 -25.13 -4.63
CA SER A 631 -26.54 -24.58 -3.49
C SER A 631 -25.67 -24.35 -2.26
N ASN A 632 -24.40 -23.96 -2.47
CA ASN A 632 -23.48 -23.64 -1.39
C ASN A 632 -23.59 -22.17 -1.02
N GLY A 633 -23.25 -21.83 0.23
CA GLY A 633 -23.35 -20.48 0.78
C GLY A 633 -22.22 -19.51 0.40
N ASP A 634 -21.35 -19.89 -0.53
CA ASP A 634 -20.28 -19.11 -1.18
C ASP A 634 -19.91 -19.86 -2.47
N THR A 635 -18.78 -19.54 -3.09
CA THR A 635 -18.26 -20.19 -4.31
C THR A 635 -18.34 -21.72 -4.24
N GLY A 636 -18.86 -22.33 -5.32
CA GLY A 636 -19.00 -23.80 -5.39
C GLY A 636 -17.69 -24.53 -5.24
N LEU A 637 -16.66 -24.19 -6.06
CA LEU A 637 -15.31 -24.74 -5.94
C LEU A 637 -14.27 -23.61 -6.09
N GLN A 638 -13.45 -23.42 -5.07
CA GLN A 638 -12.39 -22.41 -5.08
C GLN A 638 -10.99 -23.01 -4.84
N ILE A 639 -10.03 -22.61 -5.67
CA ILE A 639 -8.60 -22.86 -5.44
C ILE A 639 -8.03 -21.65 -4.69
N SER A 640 -7.72 -21.81 -3.41
CA SER A 640 -7.08 -20.77 -2.59
C SER A 640 -6.42 -21.36 -1.34
N GLY A 641 -5.28 -20.80 -0.96
CA GLY A 641 -4.61 -21.03 0.31
C GLY A 641 -5.04 -20.01 1.38
N THR A 642 -4.08 -19.44 2.08
CA THR A 642 -4.30 -18.38 3.07
C THR A 642 -3.35 -17.21 2.83
N SER A 643 -3.82 -15.99 3.07
CA SER A 643 -3.04 -14.74 2.93
C SER A 643 -1.91 -14.60 3.96
N THR A 644 -1.95 -15.39 5.04
CA THR A 644 -0.88 -15.40 6.05
C THR A 644 0.34 -16.22 5.61
N GLU A 645 0.25 -16.93 4.48
CA GLU A 645 1.34 -17.71 3.92
C GLU A 645 1.93 -17.05 2.68
N PRO A 646 3.26 -17.18 2.46
CA PRO A 646 3.91 -16.63 1.28
C PRO A 646 3.43 -17.34 0.00
N TYR A 647 3.56 -16.67 -1.14
CA TYR A 647 3.20 -17.18 -2.48
C TYR A 647 3.72 -18.61 -2.77
N ALA A 648 4.91 -18.95 -2.27
CA ALA A 648 5.51 -20.26 -2.47
C ALA A 648 4.66 -21.42 -1.89
N LYS A 649 3.84 -21.16 -0.89
CA LYS A 649 2.95 -22.12 -0.21
C LYS A 649 1.53 -22.16 -0.77
N TRP A 650 1.17 -21.23 -1.68
CA TRP A 650 -0.17 -21.20 -2.26
C TRP A 650 -0.44 -22.42 -3.15
N PRO A 651 -1.70 -22.88 -3.26
CA PRO A 651 -2.07 -24.09 -4.01
C PRO A 651 -1.71 -23.95 -5.51
N LYS A 652 -1.02 -24.97 -6.03
CA LYS A 652 -0.49 -24.99 -7.40
C LYS A 652 -0.60 -26.35 -8.06
N ASN A 653 -0.62 -26.33 -9.40
CA ASN A 653 -0.65 -27.52 -10.26
C ASN A 653 -1.88 -28.41 -10.00
N ASN A 654 -3.03 -27.85 -9.63
CA ASN A 654 -4.26 -28.62 -9.47
C ASN A 654 -5.01 -28.69 -10.81
N LEU A 655 -5.69 -29.80 -11.05
CA LEU A 655 -6.55 -30.02 -12.21
C LEU A 655 -8.00 -30.17 -11.75
N ILE A 656 -8.86 -29.26 -12.20
CA ILE A 656 -10.31 -29.33 -12.04
C ILE A 656 -10.87 -29.74 -13.40
N GLU A 657 -11.45 -30.91 -13.53
CA GLU A 657 -11.82 -31.49 -14.82
C GLU A 657 -13.21 -32.08 -14.82
N SER A 658 -13.98 -31.75 -15.86
CA SER A 658 -15.34 -32.29 -16.04
C SER A 658 -16.27 -32.06 -14.84
N CYS A 659 -16.10 -30.93 -14.16
CA CYS A 659 -16.90 -30.54 -12.99
C CYS A 659 -18.04 -29.61 -13.38
N VAL A 660 -19.11 -29.59 -12.59
CA VAL A 660 -20.25 -28.70 -12.78
C VAL A 660 -20.50 -27.93 -11.49
N SER A 661 -20.68 -26.59 -11.61
CA SER A 661 -20.94 -25.72 -10.46
C SER A 661 -22.12 -24.81 -10.74
N TYR A 662 -23.16 -24.87 -9.90
CA TYR A 662 -24.39 -24.12 -10.15
C TYR A 662 -25.18 -23.79 -8.89
N ASN A 663 -26.04 -22.78 -8.98
CA ASN A 663 -26.99 -22.37 -7.93
C ASN A 663 -26.33 -22.05 -6.59
N ASN A 664 -25.08 -21.58 -6.61
CA ASN A 664 -24.37 -21.14 -5.40
C ASN A 664 -24.73 -19.69 -5.09
N CYS A 665 -24.91 -19.37 -3.80
CA CYS A 665 -25.39 -18.06 -3.36
C CYS A 665 -24.90 -17.74 -1.95
N ASP A 666 -24.11 -16.68 -1.81
CA ASP A 666 -23.77 -16.13 -0.50
C ASP A 666 -24.88 -15.24 0.06
N PRO A 667 -24.94 -15.00 1.38
CA PRO A 667 -25.99 -14.16 1.98
C PRO A 667 -26.07 -12.73 1.43
N ALA A 668 -24.92 -12.18 0.98
CA ALA A 668 -24.87 -10.85 0.38
C ALA A 668 -25.21 -10.83 -1.11
N GLN A 669 -25.31 -12.00 -1.76
CA GLN A 669 -25.64 -12.19 -3.17
C GLN A 669 -24.66 -11.53 -4.14
N ASN A 670 -23.36 -11.51 -3.82
CA ASN A 670 -22.34 -10.82 -4.62
C ASN A 670 -20.93 -11.44 -4.57
N ASN A 671 -20.78 -12.69 -4.12
CA ASN A 671 -19.48 -13.36 -3.99
C ASN A 671 -19.47 -14.85 -4.34
N ALA A 672 -20.64 -15.47 -4.51
CA ALA A 672 -20.72 -16.91 -4.76
C ALA A 672 -20.60 -17.24 -6.25
N ASP A 673 -19.37 -17.51 -6.67
CA ASP A 673 -19.07 -17.95 -8.03
C ASP A 673 -19.34 -19.43 -8.25
N GLY A 674 -19.39 -19.85 -9.51
CA GLY A 674 -19.31 -21.26 -9.84
C GLY A 674 -17.94 -21.83 -9.50
N PHE A 675 -16.91 -21.29 -10.08
CA PHE A 675 -15.51 -21.63 -9.86
C PHE A 675 -14.68 -20.40 -9.57
N ALA A 676 -13.69 -20.51 -8.70
CA ALA A 676 -12.72 -19.45 -8.46
C ALA A 676 -11.30 -19.98 -8.30
N ALA A 677 -10.34 -19.16 -8.72
CA ALA A 677 -8.93 -19.31 -8.36
C ALA A 677 -8.45 -17.90 -8.05
N LYS A 678 -8.61 -17.47 -6.78
CA LYS A 678 -8.49 -16.06 -6.42
C LYS A 678 -7.72 -15.82 -5.13
N LEU A 679 -7.16 -14.61 -4.99
CA LEU A 679 -6.46 -14.04 -3.84
C LEU A 679 -5.15 -14.74 -3.46
N THR A 680 -5.15 -16.04 -3.22
CA THR A 680 -4.01 -16.83 -2.73
C THR A 680 -3.84 -18.10 -3.56
N CYS A 681 -3.66 -17.95 -4.86
CA CYS A 681 -3.57 -19.03 -5.82
C CYS A 681 -2.18 -19.04 -6.51
N GLY A 682 -1.48 -20.15 -6.46
CA GLY A 682 -0.18 -20.35 -7.15
C GLY A 682 -0.35 -20.75 -8.62
N THR A 683 0.77 -20.98 -9.31
CA THR A 683 0.80 -21.29 -10.75
C THR A 683 0.34 -22.71 -11.11
N GLY A 684 0.02 -22.91 -12.39
CA GLY A 684 -0.21 -24.24 -12.97
C GLY A 684 -1.57 -24.86 -12.65
N ASN A 685 -2.51 -24.10 -12.12
CA ASN A 685 -3.88 -24.56 -11.91
C ASN A 685 -4.67 -24.52 -13.23
N VAL A 686 -5.47 -25.54 -13.48
CA VAL A 686 -6.20 -25.76 -14.73
C VAL A 686 -7.64 -26.13 -14.44
N PHE A 687 -8.57 -25.43 -15.10
CA PHE A 687 -9.95 -25.84 -15.27
C PHE A 687 -10.14 -26.36 -16.68
N ARG A 688 -10.68 -27.57 -16.83
CA ARG A 688 -10.89 -28.20 -18.14
C ARG A 688 -12.25 -28.88 -18.21
N HIS A 689 -12.97 -28.65 -19.31
CA HIS A 689 -14.29 -29.24 -19.53
C HIS A 689 -15.29 -29.01 -18.37
N CYS A 690 -15.21 -27.86 -17.70
CA CYS A 690 -16.08 -27.52 -16.59
C CYS A 690 -17.25 -26.65 -17.04
N ILE A 691 -18.38 -26.76 -16.33
CA ILE A 691 -19.61 -26.03 -16.61
C ILE A 691 -20.00 -25.23 -15.37
N ALA A 692 -20.17 -23.90 -15.50
CA ALA A 692 -20.72 -23.04 -14.46
C ALA A 692 -21.98 -22.35 -14.93
N TYR A 693 -23.08 -22.49 -14.19
CA TYR A 693 -24.34 -21.83 -14.56
C TYR A 693 -25.22 -21.49 -13.38
N SER A 694 -25.97 -20.43 -13.54
CA SER A 694 -26.95 -19.97 -12.55
C SER A 694 -26.35 -19.83 -11.14
N ASN A 695 -25.13 -19.33 -11.04
CA ASN A 695 -24.55 -18.86 -9.78
C ASN A 695 -24.93 -17.40 -9.58
N ILE A 696 -25.03 -16.98 -8.31
CA ILE A 696 -25.50 -15.62 -8.02
C ILE A 696 -24.51 -14.56 -8.50
N ASP A 697 -23.21 -14.86 -8.49
CA ASP A 697 -22.17 -13.98 -8.97
C ASP A 697 -21.58 -14.50 -10.30
N ASP A 698 -20.31 -14.72 -10.42
CA ASP A 698 -19.64 -15.07 -11.67
C ASP A 698 -19.63 -16.59 -11.97
N GLY A 699 -19.48 -16.96 -13.23
CA GLY A 699 -19.19 -18.36 -13.58
C GLY A 699 -17.77 -18.75 -13.15
N TRP A 700 -16.77 -17.89 -13.44
CA TRP A 700 -15.39 -17.95 -12.95
C TRP A 700 -14.93 -16.61 -12.43
N ASP A 701 -14.23 -16.61 -11.26
CA ASP A 701 -13.55 -15.45 -10.74
C ASP A 701 -12.06 -15.75 -10.46
N LEU A 702 -11.16 -15.00 -11.13
CA LEU A 702 -9.70 -15.10 -10.98
C LEU A 702 -9.14 -13.81 -10.33
N PHE A 703 -9.78 -13.31 -9.29
CA PHE A 703 -9.48 -12.01 -8.70
C PHE A 703 -8.14 -11.99 -7.97
N SER A 704 -7.34 -10.95 -8.23
CA SER A 704 -6.12 -10.61 -7.51
C SER A 704 -6.32 -9.30 -6.77
N LYS A 705 -5.70 -9.13 -5.59
CA LYS A 705 -5.69 -7.88 -4.82
C LYS A 705 -4.27 -7.36 -4.63
N ILE A 706 -4.13 -6.04 -4.56
CA ILE A 706 -2.84 -5.39 -4.29
C ILE A 706 -2.27 -5.86 -2.96
N GLU A 707 -3.11 -5.98 -1.92
CA GLU A 707 -2.67 -6.36 -0.58
C GLU A 707 -2.09 -7.79 -0.51
N THR A 708 -2.55 -8.69 -1.36
CA THR A 708 -2.03 -10.07 -1.44
C THR A 708 -1.00 -10.25 -2.55
N GLY A 709 -0.95 -9.33 -3.50
CA GLY A 709 -0.11 -9.41 -4.69
C GLY A 709 -0.68 -10.32 -5.79
N PRO A 710 0.08 -10.49 -6.88
CA PRO A 710 -0.34 -11.26 -8.04
C PRO A 710 -0.50 -12.74 -7.72
N ILE A 711 -1.61 -13.33 -8.17
CA ILE A 711 -1.78 -14.79 -8.16
C ILE A 711 -1.04 -15.44 -9.33
N GLY A 712 -0.92 -16.77 -9.32
CA GLY A 712 -0.36 -17.53 -10.42
C GLY A 712 -1.27 -17.53 -11.67
N SER A 713 -0.69 -17.62 -12.86
CA SER A 713 -1.46 -17.77 -14.09
C SER A 713 -2.30 -19.06 -14.07
N VAL A 714 -3.56 -18.95 -14.48
CA VAL A 714 -4.55 -20.02 -14.53
C VAL A 714 -4.92 -20.29 -16.00
N LEU A 715 -5.13 -21.56 -16.34
CA LEU A 715 -5.65 -21.99 -17.63
C LEU A 715 -7.12 -22.44 -17.48
N ILE A 716 -8.01 -21.85 -18.30
CA ILE A 716 -9.39 -22.30 -18.52
C ILE A 716 -9.46 -22.89 -19.93
N ASP A 717 -9.76 -24.17 -20.07
CA ASP A 717 -9.71 -24.91 -21.33
C ASP A 717 -11.02 -25.65 -21.61
N ARG A 718 -11.69 -25.32 -22.68
CA ARG A 718 -12.96 -25.94 -23.12
C ARG A 718 -14.03 -25.96 -22.02
N CYS A 719 -14.25 -24.82 -21.38
CA CYS A 719 -15.25 -24.65 -20.31
C CYS A 719 -16.48 -23.89 -20.85
N ALA A 720 -17.59 -23.96 -20.12
CA ALA A 720 -18.82 -23.28 -20.46
C ALA A 720 -19.40 -22.51 -19.26
N ALA A 721 -19.74 -21.23 -19.48
CA ALA A 721 -20.34 -20.35 -18.47
C ALA A 721 -21.65 -19.73 -18.99
N PHE A 722 -22.78 -19.96 -18.30
CA PHE A 722 -24.05 -19.39 -18.77
C PHE A 722 -25.04 -19.13 -17.65
N ASN A 723 -25.95 -18.19 -17.88
CA ASN A 723 -27.01 -17.78 -16.95
C ASN A 723 -26.49 -17.35 -15.55
N ASN A 724 -25.21 -17.01 -15.37
CA ASN A 724 -24.70 -16.52 -14.09
C ASN A 724 -25.19 -15.09 -13.82
N GLY A 725 -25.26 -14.66 -12.56
CA GLY A 725 -25.87 -13.42 -12.09
C GLY A 725 -27.29 -13.60 -11.58
N SER A 726 -27.86 -14.82 -11.69
CA SER A 726 -29.16 -15.20 -11.11
C SER A 726 -29.21 -16.70 -10.86
N LEU A 727 -29.97 -17.10 -9.87
CA LEU A 727 -30.15 -18.48 -9.47
C LEU A 727 -31.07 -19.25 -10.45
N LEU A 728 -31.20 -20.57 -10.25
CA LEU A 728 -32.08 -21.44 -11.07
C LEU A 728 -33.55 -21.02 -11.07
N ASP A 729 -34.03 -20.44 -10.00
CA ASP A 729 -35.39 -19.92 -9.88
C ASP A 729 -35.58 -18.51 -10.45
N GLY A 730 -34.49 -17.94 -11.03
CA GLY A 730 -34.47 -16.60 -11.59
C GLY A 730 -34.33 -15.48 -10.58
N SER A 731 -34.19 -15.80 -9.30
CA SER A 731 -33.92 -14.81 -8.24
C SER A 731 -32.47 -14.33 -8.23
N GLY A 732 -32.25 -13.16 -7.59
CA GLY A 732 -30.94 -12.54 -7.43
C GLY A 732 -30.53 -11.65 -8.60
N ASN A 733 -29.52 -10.83 -8.39
CA ASN A 733 -28.95 -9.92 -9.38
C ASN A 733 -27.50 -9.56 -8.95
N GLY A 734 -26.61 -10.54 -9.00
CA GLY A 734 -25.18 -10.36 -8.77
C GLY A 734 -24.43 -9.78 -9.98
N ASP A 735 -23.10 -9.75 -9.95
CA ASP A 735 -22.26 -9.23 -11.05
C ASP A 735 -22.50 -10.01 -12.36
N GLY A 736 -22.55 -11.33 -12.29
CA GLY A 736 -23.03 -12.19 -13.36
C GLY A 736 -22.16 -12.23 -14.60
N ASN A 737 -20.85 -12.21 -14.47
CA ASN A 737 -19.98 -12.47 -15.60
C ASN A 737 -19.85 -13.97 -15.89
N GLY A 738 -19.62 -14.35 -17.14
CA GLY A 738 -19.26 -15.72 -17.47
C GLY A 738 -17.85 -16.06 -16.95
N PHE A 739 -16.88 -15.27 -17.39
CA PHE A 739 -15.46 -15.39 -17.00
C PHE A 739 -14.90 -14.04 -16.61
N LYS A 740 -14.54 -13.87 -15.35
CA LYS A 740 -13.89 -12.67 -14.77
C LYS A 740 -12.43 -13.00 -14.47
N LEU A 741 -11.50 -12.39 -15.21
CA LEU A 741 -10.11 -12.85 -15.33
C LEU A 741 -9.10 -11.84 -14.77
N GLY A 742 -9.33 -11.31 -13.57
CA GLY A 742 -8.39 -10.40 -12.92
C GLY A 742 -9.01 -9.51 -11.85
N GLY A 743 -8.22 -8.57 -11.35
CA GLY A 743 -8.58 -7.58 -10.35
C GLY A 743 -7.46 -6.58 -10.10
N ASP A 744 -7.80 -5.41 -9.57
CA ASP A 744 -6.90 -4.34 -9.09
C ASP A 744 -5.81 -3.90 -10.08
N GLY A 745 -6.03 -4.06 -11.38
CA GLY A 745 -5.06 -3.67 -12.40
C GLY A 745 -3.79 -4.54 -12.47
N ILE A 746 -3.76 -5.67 -11.77
CA ILE A 746 -2.59 -6.54 -11.69
C ILE A 746 -2.43 -7.34 -12.99
N SER A 747 -1.26 -7.20 -13.64
CA SER A 747 -0.93 -7.89 -14.88
C SER A 747 -0.64 -9.38 -14.64
N ILE A 748 -1.54 -10.26 -15.10
CA ILE A 748 -1.38 -11.71 -15.04
C ILE A 748 -1.83 -12.33 -16.36
N LYS A 749 -0.98 -13.17 -16.96
CA LYS A 749 -1.30 -13.86 -18.22
C LYS A 749 -2.20 -15.08 -17.97
N HIS A 750 -3.43 -14.84 -17.49
CA HIS A 750 -4.46 -15.87 -17.50
C HIS A 750 -4.81 -16.25 -18.92
N ARG A 751 -5.10 -17.51 -19.14
CA ARG A 751 -5.43 -18.04 -20.47
C ARG A 751 -6.80 -18.69 -20.44
N ILE A 752 -7.68 -18.27 -21.35
CA ILE A 752 -8.95 -18.94 -21.64
C ILE A 752 -8.95 -19.40 -23.11
N ILE A 753 -9.18 -20.68 -23.31
CA ILE A 753 -9.12 -21.26 -24.65
C ILE A 753 -10.34 -22.15 -24.93
N ASN A 754 -10.86 -22.09 -26.18
CA ASN A 754 -11.91 -22.93 -26.69
C ASN A 754 -13.17 -23.01 -25.81
N SER A 755 -13.51 -21.91 -25.13
CA SER A 755 -14.54 -21.86 -24.10
C SER A 755 -15.77 -21.06 -24.58
N TYR A 756 -16.91 -21.27 -23.93
CA TYR A 756 -18.20 -20.71 -24.32
C TYR A 756 -18.79 -19.87 -23.19
N ALA A 757 -19.33 -18.67 -23.51
CA ALA A 757 -20.08 -17.88 -22.57
C ALA A 757 -21.36 -17.29 -23.18
N TRP A 758 -22.53 -17.56 -22.61
CA TRP A 758 -23.78 -17.03 -23.11
C TRP A 758 -24.80 -16.73 -22.04
N ASN A 759 -25.66 -15.74 -22.30
CA ASN A 759 -26.80 -15.34 -21.45
C ASN A 759 -26.38 -15.07 -19.97
N ASN A 760 -25.16 -14.67 -19.73
CA ASN A 760 -24.72 -14.23 -18.39
C ASN A 760 -25.28 -12.82 -18.09
N GLY A 761 -25.43 -12.48 -16.81
CA GLY A 761 -26.04 -11.24 -16.34
C GLY A 761 -25.29 -9.97 -16.74
N ALA A 762 -23.98 -10.08 -16.94
CA ALA A 762 -23.10 -8.99 -17.37
C ALA A 762 -22.22 -9.43 -18.55
N ALA A 763 -20.89 -9.43 -18.41
CA ALA A 763 -20.00 -9.78 -19.51
C ALA A 763 -19.91 -11.29 -19.73
N GLY A 764 -19.75 -11.72 -20.99
CA GLY A 764 -19.37 -13.10 -21.30
C GLY A 764 -17.94 -13.39 -20.82
N LEU A 765 -17.01 -12.51 -21.19
CA LEU A 765 -15.63 -12.53 -20.76
C LEU A 765 -15.17 -11.11 -20.42
N THR A 766 -14.69 -10.91 -19.20
CA THR A 766 -14.08 -9.65 -18.75
C THR A 766 -12.67 -9.88 -18.24
N SER A 767 -11.73 -9.00 -18.62
CA SER A 767 -10.41 -8.99 -18.00
C SER A 767 -10.41 -8.38 -16.61
N ASN A 768 -11.49 -7.71 -16.21
CA ASN A 768 -11.67 -7.09 -14.88
C ASN A 768 -10.43 -6.34 -14.40
N SER A 769 -10.01 -5.33 -15.15
CA SER A 769 -8.80 -4.51 -14.93
C SER A 769 -7.44 -5.19 -15.16
N ASN A 770 -7.36 -6.50 -15.39
CA ASN A 770 -6.11 -7.18 -15.77
C ASN A 770 -5.73 -6.82 -17.23
N PRO A 771 -4.55 -6.20 -17.47
CA PRO A 771 -4.16 -5.78 -18.83
C PRO A 771 -3.66 -6.93 -19.74
N SER A 772 -3.46 -8.16 -19.22
CA SER A 772 -2.62 -9.18 -19.88
C SER A 772 -3.34 -10.50 -20.20
N VAL A 773 -4.67 -10.50 -20.24
CA VAL A 773 -5.48 -11.72 -20.49
C VAL A 773 -5.28 -12.26 -21.90
N ILE A 774 -5.24 -13.59 -22.05
CA ILE A 774 -5.14 -14.28 -23.34
C ILE A 774 -6.43 -15.08 -23.56
N ALA A 775 -7.24 -14.69 -24.56
CA ALA A 775 -8.44 -15.39 -25.01
C ALA A 775 -8.21 -15.97 -26.41
N GLN A 776 -8.49 -17.26 -26.58
CA GLN A 776 -8.29 -17.95 -27.86
C GLN A 776 -9.42 -18.95 -28.16
N GLY A 777 -10.01 -18.87 -29.35
CA GLY A 777 -11.02 -19.84 -29.83
C GLY A 777 -12.33 -19.84 -29.02
N CYS A 778 -12.64 -18.74 -28.33
CA CYS A 778 -13.84 -18.63 -27.50
C CYS A 778 -15.07 -18.20 -28.33
N VAL A 779 -16.23 -18.71 -27.97
CA VAL A 779 -17.52 -18.30 -28.52
C VAL A 779 -18.35 -17.62 -27.43
N LEU A 780 -18.78 -16.37 -27.68
CA LEU A 780 -19.52 -15.54 -26.74
C LEU A 780 -20.81 -15.06 -27.42
N TYR A 781 -21.94 -15.34 -26.80
CA TYR A 781 -23.23 -15.13 -27.43
C TYR A 781 -24.29 -14.56 -26.47
N GLY A 782 -24.89 -13.44 -26.83
CA GLY A 782 -26.11 -12.96 -26.18
C GLY A 782 -25.97 -12.71 -24.70
N ASN A 783 -24.79 -12.29 -24.18
CA ASN A 783 -24.65 -11.89 -22.81
C ASN A 783 -25.35 -10.55 -22.58
N LYS A 784 -25.90 -10.34 -21.38
CA LYS A 784 -26.77 -9.19 -21.07
C LYS A 784 -26.01 -7.86 -20.90
N GLY A 785 -24.70 -7.91 -20.90
CA GLY A 785 -23.78 -6.78 -21.07
C GLY A 785 -22.97 -6.96 -22.34
N VAL A 786 -21.66 -6.77 -22.24
CA VAL A 786 -20.71 -7.01 -23.35
C VAL A 786 -20.39 -8.50 -23.49
N ASN A 787 -20.16 -8.99 -24.68
CA ASN A 787 -19.63 -10.34 -24.82
C ASN A 787 -18.14 -10.41 -24.43
N ILE A 788 -17.30 -9.48 -24.91
CA ILE A 788 -15.87 -9.39 -24.55
C ILE A 788 -15.55 -7.97 -24.09
N THR A 789 -14.94 -7.85 -22.92
CA THR A 789 -14.35 -6.57 -22.48
C THR A 789 -12.94 -6.79 -21.95
N MET A 790 -11.98 -6.05 -22.53
CA MET A 790 -10.59 -5.99 -22.09
C MET A 790 -10.31 -4.64 -21.43
N TYR A 791 -9.38 -4.62 -20.53
CA TYR A 791 -9.04 -3.42 -19.76
C TYR A 791 -8.18 -2.46 -20.59
N GLY A 792 -8.45 -1.17 -20.50
CA GLY A 792 -7.75 -0.13 -21.26
C GLY A 792 -7.38 1.11 -20.45
N LYS A 793 -7.53 1.10 -19.10
CA LYS A 793 -7.20 2.23 -18.25
C LYS A 793 -6.25 1.78 -17.13
N GLY A 794 -5.11 2.45 -17.02
CA GLY A 794 -4.11 2.21 -15.96
C GLY A 794 -2.73 2.66 -16.39
N SER A 795 -1.76 2.54 -15.50
CA SER A 795 -0.35 2.87 -15.74
C SER A 795 0.38 1.84 -16.61
N VAL A 796 -0.22 0.66 -16.80
CA VAL A 796 0.36 -0.41 -17.63
C VAL A 796 -0.34 -0.44 -18.98
N GLU A 797 0.43 -0.36 -20.08
CA GLU A 797 -0.12 -0.51 -21.41
C GLU A 797 -0.64 -1.95 -21.59
N PRO A 798 -1.93 -2.12 -22.00
CA PRO A 798 -2.52 -3.45 -22.14
C PRO A 798 -1.82 -4.29 -23.20
N ASP A 799 -1.43 -5.52 -22.83
CA ASP A 799 -0.82 -6.52 -23.73
C ASP A 799 -1.71 -7.78 -23.89
N TYR A 800 -3.01 -7.60 -23.77
CA TYR A 800 -3.98 -8.67 -23.95
C TYR A 800 -3.95 -9.27 -25.35
N SER A 801 -4.47 -10.51 -25.48
CA SER A 801 -4.57 -11.18 -26.79
C SER A 801 -5.96 -11.81 -26.97
N VAL A 802 -6.63 -11.51 -28.08
CA VAL A 802 -7.92 -12.09 -28.51
C VAL A 802 -7.71 -12.71 -29.90
N LYS A 803 -7.72 -14.04 -29.98
CA LYS A 803 -7.45 -14.76 -31.24
C LYS A 803 -8.50 -15.83 -31.53
N ASN A 804 -8.94 -15.88 -32.77
CA ASN A 804 -9.92 -16.88 -33.23
C ASN A 804 -11.20 -16.91 -32.39
N CYS A 805 -11.62 -15.78 -31.82
CA CYS A 805 -12.83 -15.66 -31.01
C CYS A 805 -14.02 -15.22 -31.87
N ILE A 806 -15.21 -15.65 -31.47
CA ILE A 806 -16.47 -15.28 -32.10
C ILE A 806 -17.38 -14.64 -31.04
N SER A 807 -17.69 -13.36 -31.21
CA SER A 807 -18.61 -12.60 -30.37
C SER A 807 -19.86 -12.21 -31.16
N VAL A 808 -21.04 -12.63 -30.73
CA VAL A 808 -22.31 -12.45 -31.47
C VAL A 808 -23.43 -12.06 -30.55
N GLU A 809 -24.26 -11.10 -30.97
CA GLU A 809 -25.52 -10.66 -30.34
C GLU A 809 -25.35 -10.28 -28.85
N GLY A 810 -24.21 -9.66 -28.43
CA GLY A 810 -24.10 -9.05 -27.12
C GLY A 810 -25.07 -7.87 -26.96
N PHE A 811 -25.52 -7.59 -25.77
CA PHE A 811 -26.39 -6.45 -25.51
C PHE A 811 -25.67 -5.11 -25.77
N GLU A 812 -24.40 -5.03 -25.43
CA GLU A 812 -23.54 -3.89 -25.71
C GLU A 812 -22.40 -4.28 -26.66
N SER A 813 -21.78 -3.28 -27.32
CA SER A 813 -20.60 -3.48 -28.15
C SER A 813 -19.44 -4.01 -27.33
N ASP A 814 -18.65 -4.91 -27.90
CA ASP A 814 -17.40 -5.38 -27.30
C ASP A 814 -16.43 -4.22 -27.05
N SER A 815 -15.69 -4.29 -25.96
CA SER A 815 -14.71 -3.27 -25.57
C SER A 815 -13.31 -3.83 -25.61
N LEU A 816 -12.55 -3.49 -26.67
CA LEU A 816 -11.15 -3.88 -26.88
C LEU A 816 -10.30 -2.61 -27.05
N PRO A 817 -9.91 -1.94 -25.96
CA PRO A 817 -9.17 -0.68 -26.03
C PRO A 817 -7.87 -0.82 -26.84
N PRO A 818 -7.58 0.12 -27.76
CA PRO A 818 -6.38 0.03 -28.60
C PRO A 818 -5.11 0.17 -27.75
N SER A 819 -4.12 -0.68 -28.05
CA SER A 819 -2.79 -0.64 -27.45
C SER A 819 -1.77 -1.15 -28.49
N SER A 820 -0.55 -0.63 -28.43
CA SER A 820 0.53 -1.07 -29.32
C SER A 820 0.96 -2.52 -29.05
N LEU A 821 0.68 -3.04 -27.84
CA LEU A 821 1.05 -4.39 -27.39
C LEU A 821 -0.11 -5.39 -27.50
N ALA A 822 -1.35 -4.90 -27.62
CA ALA A 822 -2.52 -5.76 -27.70
C ALA A 822 -2.64 -6.43 -29.08
N VAL A 823 -3.11 -7.68 -29.09
CA VAL A 823 -3.24 -8.48 -30.30
C VAL A 823 -4.67 -8.93 -30.48
N VAL A 824 -5.33 -8.52 -31.58
CA VAL A 824 -6.64 -9.00 -32.01
C VAL A 824 -6.50 -9.60 -33.38
N GLU A 825 -6.60 -10.94 -33.48
CA GLU A 825 -6.38 -11.69 -34.75
C GLU A 825 -7.50 -12.69 -35.03
N ASN A 826 -7.89 -12.81 -36.28
CA ASN A 826 -8.86 -13.80 -36.80
C ASN A 826 -10.12 -13.92 -35.93
N SER A 827 -10.62 -12.79 -35.43
CA SER A 827 -11.75 -12.76 -34.49
C SER A 827 -12.90 -11.93 -35.06
N PHE A 828 -14.10 -12.39 -34.84
CA PHE A 828 -15.35 -11.65 -35.10
C PHE A 828 -15.74 -10.93 -33.80
N ILE A 829 -15.76 -9.60 -33.83
CA ILE A 829 -16.01 -8.72 -32.69
C ILE A 829 -17.36 -8.04 -32.85
N TRP A 830 -18.18 -8.05 -31.83
CA TRP A 830 -19.52 -7.45 -31.83
C TRP A 830 -19.43 -5.92 -31.69
N ASP A 831 -19.93 -5.18 -32.68
CA ASP A 831 -19.90 -3.72 -32.74
C ASP A 831 -21.18 -3.05 -32.17
N GLY A 832 -22.10 -3.82 -31.59
CA GLY A 832 -23.42 -3.40 -31.12
C GLY A 832 -24.54 -3.64 -32.17
N ALA A 833 -24.20 -4.02 -33.39
CA ALA A 833 -25.14 -4.31 -34.45
C ALA A 833 -24.79 -5.55 -35.27
N GLN A 834 -23.48 -5.80 -35.48
CA GLN A 834 -22.96 -6.91 -36.27
C GLN A 834 -21.64 -7.41 -35.72
N SER A 835 -21.37 -8.69 -35.94
CA SER A 835 -20.13 -9.32 -35.60
C SER A 835 -19.17 -9.25 -36.78
N ARG A 836 -18.10 -8.44 -36.66
CA ARG A 836 -17.19 -8.12 -37.78
C ARG A 836 -15.78 -8.67 -37.56
N HIS A 837 -15.22 -9.20 -38.62
CA HIS A 837 -13.80 -9.49 -38.73
C HIS A 837 -13.05 -8.28 -39.33
N LYS A 838 -11.74 -8.21 -39.11
CA LYS A 838 -10.87 -7.11 -39.58
C LYS A 838 -10.88 -6.90 -41.11
N ASP A 839 -11.13 -7.95 -41.89
CA ASP A 839 -11.22 -7.87 -43.34
C ASP A 839 -12.59 -7.41 -43.87
N GLY A 840 -13.54 -7.11 -42.97
CA GLY A 840 -14.89 -6.67 -43.25
C GLY A 840 -15.91 -7.80 -43.41
N SER A 841 -15.50 -9.07 -43.31
CA SER A 841 -16.44 -10.19 -43.28
C SER A 841 -17.32 -10.15 -42.02
N ILE A 842 -18.55 -10.63 -42.15
CA ILE A 842 -19.57 -10.61 -41.09
C ILE A 842 -19.88 -12.05 -40.70
N PHE A 843 -19.99 -12.29 -39.41
CA PHE A 843 -20.50 -13.51 -38.80
C PHE A 843 -21.87 -13.27 -38.19
N SER A 844 -22.78 -14.18 -38.29
CA SER A 844 -24.10 -14.07 -37.75
C SER A 844 -24.51 -15.32 -36.98
N LYS A 845 -25.62 -15.24 -36.22
CA LYS A 845 -26.16 -16.41 -35.52
C LYS A 845 -26.60 -17.52 -36.49
N ASP A 846 -26.90 -17.15 -37.72
CA ASP A 846 -27.31 -18.12 -38.76
C ASP A 846 -26.15 -19.00 -39.25
N ASP A 847 -24.90 -18.69 -38.89
CA ASP A 847 -23.73 -19.51 -39.17
C ASP A 847 -23.53 -20.64 -38.15
N PHE A 848 -24.33 -20.64 -37.06
CA PHE A 848 -24.40 -21.74 -36.12
C PHE A 848 -25.52 -22.72 -36.46
N LEU A 849 -25.33 -24.03 -36.15
CA LEU A 849 -26.37 -25.06 -36.25
C LEU A 849 -27.54 -24.77 -35.29
N SER A 850 -27.23 -24.32 -34.10
CA SER A 850 -28.20 -23.92 -33.07
C SER A 850 -27.67 -22.78 -32.20
N THR A 851 -28.53 -21.83 -31.86
CA THR A 851 -28.35 -20.78 -30.87
C THR A 851 -29.43 -20.83 -29.80
N ASP A 852 -30.13 -21.97 -29.65
CA ASP A 852 -31.21 -22.15 -28.67
C ASP A 852 -30.62 -22.24 -27.25
N MET A 853 -30.64 -21.11 -26.54
CA MET A 853 -30.08 -20.96 -25.16
C MET A 853 -30.87 -21.79 -24.13
N SER A 854 -31.97 -22.45 -24.48
CA SER A 854 -32.67 -23.41 -23.60
C SER A 854 -31.95 -24.76 -23.51
N ILE A 855 -31.03 -25.03 -24.44
CA ILE A 855 -30.20 -26.24 -24.40
C ILE A 855 -29.18 -26.15 -23.24
N ILE A 856 -29.28 -27.13 -22.34
CA ILE A 856 -28.32 -27.28 -21.25
C ILE A 856 -27.26 -28.30 -21.66
N PRO A 857 -25.96 -27.89 -21.75
CA PRO A 857 -24.87 -28.84 -22.00
C PRO A 857 -24.62 -29.73 -20.79
N PHE A 858 -23.96 -30.86 -21.01
CA PHE A 858 -23.64 -31.80 -19.94
C PHE A 858 -22.26 -32.43 -20.15
N ILE A 859 -21.71 -33.03 -19.09
CA ILE A 859 -20.45 -33.78 -19.17
C ILE A 859 -20.71 -35.17 -19.73
N ALA A 860 -20.20 -35.43 -20.91
CA ALA A 860 -20.29 -36.73 -21.55
C ALA A 860 -19.42 -37.81 -20.87
N ASP A 861 -19.61 -39.08 -21.21
CA ASP A 861 -18.89 -40.22 -20.61
C ASP A 861 -17.36 -40.12 -20.80
N ASN A 862 -16.89 -39.56 -21.90
CA ASN A 862 -15.47 -39.31 -22.16
C ASN A 862 -14.89 -38.11 -21.37
N GLY A 863 -15.70 -37.40 -20.58
CA GLY A 863 -15.32 -36.24 -19.80
C GLY A 863 -15.34 -34.90 -20.51
N SER A 864 -15.63 -34.84 -21.81
CA SER A 864 -15.82 -33.58 -22.51
C SER A 864 -17.20 -32.99 -22.30
N ILE A 865 -17.36 -31.71 -22.60
CA ILE A 865 -18.68 -31.06 -22.63
C ILE A 865 -19.38 -31.45 -23.92
N ASP A 866 -20.59 -32.01 -23.85
CA ASP A 866 -21.48 -32.17 -24.98
C ASP A 866 -22.39 -30.91 -25.06
N MET A 867 -22.16 -30.08 -26.05
CA MET A 867 -22.93 -28.87 -26.34
C MET A 867 -24.24 -29.12 -27.05
N ARG A 868 -24.59 -30.38 -27.42
CA ARG A 868 -25.80 -30.78 -28.12
C ARG A 868 -26.06 -29.96 -29.39
N GLY A 869 -24.99 -29.61 -30.11
CA GLY A 869 -25.06 -28.79 -31.33
C GLY A 869 -25.18 -27.30 -31.09
N LEU A 870 -25.29 -26.83 -29.85
CA LEU A 870 -25.28 -25.39 -29.50
C LEU A 870 -23.94 -24.77 -29.92
N PHE A 871 -23.96 -23.65 -30.64
CA PHE A 871 -22.84 -22.91 -31.19
C PHE A 871 -21.85 -23.74 -32.06
N GLN A 872 -22.32 -24.87 -32.58
CA GLN A 872 -21.57 -25.59 -33.60
C GLN A 872 -21.69 -24.87 -34.94
N LEU A 873 -20.58 -24.69 -35.65
CA LEU A 873 -20.55 -24.10 -37.00
C LEU A 873 -21.21 -25.02 -38.00
N LYS A 874 -21.93 -24.42 -38.97
CA LYS A 874 -22.57 -25.13 -40.10
C LYS A 874 -21.51 -25.69 -41.05
#